data_2a5b5d480614848032b149100e886ac5
#
_entry.id   2a5b5d480614848032b149100e886ac5
#
_cell.length_a   1.000
_cell.length_b   1.000
_cell.length_c   1.000
_cell.angle_alpha   90.00
_cell.angle_beta   90.00
_cell.angle_gamma   90.00
#
_symmetry.space_group_name_H-M   'P 1'
#
loop_
_entity.id
_entity.type
_entity.pdbx_description
1 polymer ?
#
loop_
_entity_poly.entity_id
_entity_poly.type
_entity_poly.pdbx_seq_one_letter_code
_entity_poly.pdbx_strand_id
1 'polypeptide(L)'
;AADEGSTPDPAAQASEPTAATPHTPEHMPEQTTEHAHTEASFVTAAEEAATSAVPFDPFADTEINLDEDNIASLLEDLQKIRDEKAQQAQRKQPLEDTSTRARRQAISTFRKRRRAQRTARAVADRMVRLPFVVPTDPQEALIDPQEAIEKKQIPAPQLAPGDIVAQQYEILGVIAHGGMGWIYLAQDHYVAGRVVVLKGLHSTENPDETAAAAAEREFLADISHPDIVQIFNFIDDPRVPGGFTVMEYVGGPSLRAWRNASKSGVIEPDIAIAYLLEVLPALDYLHSRGVVYNDLKPDNIIISEDQVKIIDLGAVSGIGAYGYIYGTKGFQAPEVATKGPSIASDIYSIGRTLAALTLNLPSEDGIYLPGLPGPSEEPTMRRYLSFYRLLQRATHEDPEQRFSSIEELRTQLYGVLREVIAIRDGIQHPAQHSLFSPQRTTFGTKHAVFRTDQLIDGIERSVHITAAEVVSALPVPLIDRSDSGASMLSGSSYTEPQEALETLRQAMHTNEYVGSREIPLGVVRAMLDLGLTTQAREWLHTLEDDMARDWRFRWYSGVTATLLDDYRDAQDHFSAVMFLLPGEAAPKLALAAVDELLLEEQGHNHLSLIPPELSRATTGIPTSLSNIPNEFFLQR
;
A
#
# COMPACT_ATOMS: atom_id res chain seq x y z
N ALA A 1 -66.31 -8.51 15.33
CA ALA A 1 -66.76 -7.81 16.48
C ALA A 1 -65.63 -6.90 16.93
N ALA A 2 -65.58 -5.61 16.53
CA ALA A 2 -66.17 -4.49 17.24
C ALA A 2 -65.47 -4.28 18.60
N ASP A 3 -64.91 -3.20 18.99
CA ASP A 3 -65.33 -1.81 18.83
C ASP A 3 -64.21 -0.90 19.37
N GLU A 4 -64.00 0.23 18.76
CA GLU A 4 -63.87 1.61 19.24
C GLU A 4 -63.12 1.89 20.56
N GLY A 5 -62.36 2.91 20.76
CA GLY A 5 -62.27 4.22 20.18
C GLY A 5 -61.36 5.12 21.00
N SER A 6 -60.99 6.13 20.34
CA SER A 6 -60.84 7.55 20.65
C SER A 6 -59.54 8.09 21.28
N THR A 7 -58.89 8.90 20.47
CA THR A 7 -58.09 10.08 20.82
C THR A 7 -58.87 11.11 21.65
N PRO A 8 -58.20 12.05 22.35
CA PRO A 8 -57.80 13.28 21.69
C PRO A 8 -56.47 13.96 22.17
N ASP A 9 -55.86 14.67 21.25
CA ASP A 9 -55.02 15.85 21.45
C ASP A 9 -55.86 17.03 21.99
N PRO A 10 -55.32 18.05 22.72
CA PRO A 10 -54.69 19.16 22.05
C PRO A 10 -53.62 19.97 22.84
N ALA A 11 -52.67 20.49 22.05
CA ALA A 11 -52.25 21.90 21.93
C ALA A 11 -51.74 22.75 23.14
N ALA A 12 -50.63 23.41 22.79
CA ALA A 12 -50.16 24.76 23.11
C ALA A 12 -49.35 24.94 24.40
N GLN A 13 -48.15 25.49 24.35
CA GLN A 13 -47.82 26.85 24.01
C GLN A 13 -46.30 27.09 23.98
N ALA A 14 -45.93 27.96 23.08
CA ALA A 14 -44.64 28.55 22.87
C ALA A 14 -44.21 29.49 24.02
N SER A 15 -42.88 29.60 24.20
CA SER A 15 -42.26 30.88 24.60
C SER A 15 -40.75 30.85 24.29
N GLU A 16 -40.34 31.50 23.20
CA GLU A 16 -39.13 32.34 23.19
C GLU A 16 -39.38 33.60 24.03
N PRO A 17 -38.41 34.37 24.50
CA PRO A 17 -37.17 34.80 23.86
C PRO A 17 -35.98 35.05 24.82
N THR A 18 -34.81 35.30 24.43
CA THR A 18 -34.19 36.67 24.35
C THR A 18 -32.68 36.57 24.08
N ALA A 19 -32.28 37.33 23.11
CA ALA A 19 -30.88 37.64 22.79
C ALA A 19 -30.19 38.47 23.87
N ALA A 20 -28.89 38.27 24.05
CA ALA A 20 -27.99 39.24 24.64
C ALA A 20 -26.64 39.24 23.90
N THR A 21 -26.29 40.39 23.43
CA THR A 21 -25.15 40.87 22.68
C THR A 21 -23.84 40.90 23.50
N PRO A 22 -22.69 41.13 22.85
CA PRO A 22 -21.37 40.74 23.32
C PRO A 22 -20.65 41.84 24.12
N HIS A 23 -19.78 41.42 25.01
CA HIS A 23 -18.80 42.32 25.65
C HIS A 23 -17.40 42.07 25.09
N THR A 24 -16.81 43.14 24.55
CA THR A 24 -15.40 43.32 24.23
C THR A 24 -14.62 43.67 25.50
N PRO A 25 -13.38 43.19 25.69
CA PRO A 25 -12.55 43.61 26.81
C PRO A 25 -11.59 44.72 26.43
N GLU A 26 -11.39 45.56 27.41
CA GLU A 26 -10.46 46.70 27.46
C GLU A 26 -9.03 46.27 27.86
N HIS A 27 -8.11 46.96 27.19
CA HIS A 27 -6.82 47.51 27.66
C HIS A 27 -5.76 46.67 28.39
N MET A 28 -4.62 46.69 27.65
CA MET A 28 -3.22 46.55 28.12
C MET A 28 -2.84 47.55 29.22
N PRO A 29 -1.70 47.32 29.94
CA PRO A 29 -0.58 48.17 29.59
C PRO A 29 0.76 47.45 29.34
N GLU A 30 1.54 48.10 28.49
CA GLU A 30 2.95 47.92 28.21
C GLU A 30 3.81 47.94 29.48
N GLN A 31 4.82 47.08 29.52
CA GLN A 31 6.10 47.37 30.16
C GLN A 31 7.25 46.91 29.30
N THR A 32 7.90 47.90 28.72
CA THR A 32 9.27 47.87 28.20
C THR A 32 10.26 47.66 29.33
N THR A 33 11.20 46.72 29.15
CA THR A 33 12.62 46.89 29.54
C THR A 33 13.49 45.84 28.84
N GLU A 34 14.39 46.34 28.02
CA GLU A 34 15.79 45.97 27.81
C GLU A 34 16.27 44.57 28.23
N HIS A 35 16.64 43.76 27.24
CA HIS A 35 17.91 43.02 27.23
C HIS A 35 18.34 42.70 25.78
N ALA A 36 19.00 43.71 25.18
CA ALA A 36 19.96 43.48 24.11
C ALA A 36 21.27 43.03 24.79
N HIS A 37 21.89 42.00 24.23
CA HIS A 37 23.22 41.43 24.49
C HIS A 37 23.18 39.96 24.99
N THR A 38 22.93 39.02 24.08
CA THR A 38 23.48 37.67 24.17
C THR A 38 23.41 36.89 22.84
N GLU A 39 23.38 37.54 21.67
CA GLU A 39 23.41 36.83 20.38
C GLU A 39 24.79 36.79 19.66
N ALA A 40 25.84 37.35 20.26
CA ALA A 40 27.16 37.40 19.62
C ALA A 40 28.13 36.29 20.04
N SER A 41 27.77 35.38 20.95
CA SER A 41 28.70 34.34 21.43
C SER A 41 28.43 32.92 20.90
N PHE A 42 27.33 32.70 20.19
CA PHE A 42 27.01 31.35 19.66
C PHE A 42 27.41 31.13 18.20
N VAL A 43 27.74 32.16 17.46
CA VAL A 43 28.12 32.05 16.04
C VAL A 43 29.61 31.69 15.88
N THR A 44 30.48 32.08 16.80
CA THR A 44 31.91 31.81 16.73
C THR A 44 32.31 30.40 17.16
N ALA A 45 31.49 29.69 17.94
CA ALA A 45 31.78 28.30 18.32
C ALA A 45 31.31 27.27 17.29
N ALA A 46 30.42 27.67 16.37
CA ALA A 46 29.94 26.80 15.29
C ALA A 46 30.85 26.86 14.04
N GLU A 47 31.60 27.94 13.86
CA GLU A 47 32.51 28.10 12.72
C GLU A 47 33.87 27.42 12.93
N GLU A 48 34.34 27.28 14.16
CA GLU A 48 35.61 26.54 14.45
C GLU A 48 35.44 25.01 14.50
N ALA A 49 34.19 24.49 14.66
CA ALA A 49 33.90 23.06 14.60
C ALA A 49 33.67 22.55 13.18
N ALA A 50 33.50 23.44 12.19
CA ALA A 50 33.18 23.08 10.81
C ALA A 50 34.43 22.82 9.91
N THR A 51 35.63 22.99 10.43
CA THR A 51 36.89 22.89 9.60
C THR A 51 37.66 21.59 9.75
N SER A 52 37.14 20.59 10.51
CA SER A 52 37.84 19.29 10.64
C SER A 52 36.95 18.04 10.45
N ALA A 53 35.72 18.20 10.02
CA ALA A 53 34.88 17.09 9.63
C ALA A 53 34.93 16.93 8.11
N VAL A 54 35.63 15.90 7.62
CA VAL A 54 35.46 15.38 6.26
C VAL A 54 33.98 15.15 6.09
N PRO A 55 33.32 15.67 5.05
CA PRO A 55 31.88 15.40 4.85
C PRO A 55 31.69 13.89 4.74
N PHE A 56 30.96 13.33 5.66
CA PHE A 56 30.47 11.95 5.54
C PHE A 56 29.50 11.96 4.37
N ASP A 57 29.96 11.53 3.21
CA ASP A 57 29.12 11.21 2.07
C ASP A 57 28.62 9.77 2.29
N PRO A 58 27.35 9.56 2.67
CA PRO A 58 26.82 8.21 2.86
C PRO A 58 26.73 7.40 1.56
N PHE A 59 27.19 7.95 0.43
CA PHE A 59 27.13 7.33 -0.89
C PHE A 59 28.49 7.10 -1.53
N ALA A 60 29.62 7.37 -0.83
CA ALA A 60 30.97 7.29 -1.41
C ALA A 60 31.44 5.87 -1.73
N ASP A 61 30.77 4.82 -1.23
CA ASP A 61 31.21 3.42 -1.39
C ASP A 61 30.13 2.47 -1.90
N THR A 62 29.10 2.97 -2.57
CA THR A 62 28.16 2.11 -3.29
C THR A 62 28.31 2.35 -4.79
N GLU A 63 29.40 1.85 -5.38
CA GLU A 63 29.39 1.50 -6.80
C GLU A 63 28.35 0.39 -6.98
N ILE A 64 27.08 0.77 -7.14
CA ILE A 64 26.08 -0.11 -7.75
C ILE A 64 26.49 -0.16 -9.22
N ASN A 65 27.13 -1.23 -9.58
CA ASN A 65 27.43 -1.59 -10.95
C ASN A 65 26.11 -1.96 -11.65
N LEU A 66 25.26 -0.96 -11.85
CA LEU A 66 24.30 -0.97 -12.92
C LEU A 66 25.14 -0.77 -14.16
N ASP A 67 25.18 -1.77 -15.02
CA ASP A 67 25.86 -1.71 -16.31
C ASP A 67 25.48 -0.40 -17.02
N GLU A 68 26.28 0.65 -16.81
CA GLU A 68 26.08 1.98 -17.42
C GLU A 68 26.02 1.88 -18.94
N ASP A 69 26.71 0.90 -19.52
CA ASP A 69 26.68 0.59 -20.96
C ASP A 69 25.29 0.11 -21.43
N ASN A 70 24.53 -0.54 -20.59
CA ASN A 70 23.17 -1.01 -20.93
C ASN A 70 22.11 0.09 -20.82
N ILE A 71 22.26 1.01 -19.88
CA ILE A 71 21.37 2.18 -19.77
C ILE A 71 21.70 3.19 -20.86
N ALA A 72 22.97 3.38 -21.18
CA ALA A 72 23.41 4.24 -22.27
C ALA A 72 22.90 3.73 -23.62
N SER A 73 22.98 2.41 -23.88
CA SER A 73 22.47 1.80 -25.11
C SER A 73 20.95 1.95 -25.25
N LEU A 74 20.18 1.77 -24.15
CA LEU A 74 18.73 1.96 -24.19
C LEU A 74 18.34 3.43 -24.40
N LEU A 75 19.08 4.35 -23.80
CA LEU A 75 18.91 5.79 -23.99
C LEU A 75 19.26 6.23 -25.42
N GLU A 76 20.31 5.63 -26.02
CA GLU A 76 20.66 5.90 -27.42
C GLU A 76 19.61 5.37 -28.40
N ASP A 77 19.05 4.19 -28.16
CA ASP A 77 17.98 3.62 -29.01
C ASP A 77 16.67 4.40 -28.87
N LEU A 78 16.31 4.81 -27.66
CA LEU A 78 15.17 5.72 -27.43
C LEU A 78 15.42 7.10 -28.05
N GLN A 79 16.66 7.57 -28.08
CA GLN A 79 17.02 8.83 -28.68
C GLN A 79 16.98 8.77 -30.21
N LYS A 80 17.40 7.64 -30.82
CA LYS A 80 17.25 7.41 -32.28
C LYS A 80 15.81 7.34 -32.73
N ILE A 81 14.97 6.57 -32.02
CA ILE A 81 13.52 6.47 -32.30
C ILE A 81 12.86 7.85 -32.18
N ARG A 82 13.30 8.66 -31.22
CA ARG A 82 12.81 10.01 -31.00
C ARG A 82 13.24 10.98 -32.09
N ASP A 83 14.49 10.89 -32.55
CA ASP A 83 15.03 11.74 -33.60
C ASP A 83 14.42 11.38 -34.98
N GLU A 84 14.15 10.10 -35.24
CA GLU A 84 13.44 9.66 -36.44
C GLU A 84 11.98 10.14 -36.45
N LYS A 85 11.26 10.05 -35.31
CA LYS A 85 9.90 10.61 -35.17
C LYS A 85 9.88 12.13 -35.27
N ALA A 86 10.88 12.82 -34.71
CA ALA A 86 11.00 14.29 -34.83
C ALA A 86 11.23 14.74 -36.29
N GLN A 87 11.98 13.96 -37.08
CA GLN A 87 12.19 14.25 -38.51
C GLN A 87 10.93 13.97 -39.33
N GLN A 88 10.12 12.97 -38.99
CA GLN A 88 8.83 12.73 -39.63
C GLN A 88 7.78 13.80 -39.29
N ALA A 89 7.76 14.28 -38.04
CA ALA A 89 6.87 15.34 -37.58
C ALA A 89 7.17 16.70 -38.26
N GLN A 90 8.44 17.00 -38.54
CA GLN A 90 8.84 18.23 -39.24
C GLN A 90 8.36 18.32 -40.70
N ARG A 91 8.01 17.17 -41.32
CA ARG A 91 7.51 17.12 -42.69
C ARG A 91 6.00 17.42 -42.84
N LYS A 92 5.25 17.54 -41.75
CA LYS A 92 3.77 17.65 -41.74
C LYS A 92 3.21 18.86 -40.95
N GLN A 93 3.99 19.93 -40.70
CA GLN A 93 3.47 21.07 -39.91
C GLN A 93 2.70 22.10 -40.75
N PRO A 94 1.46 22.48 -40.32
CA PRO A 94 0.84 23.75 -40.71
C PRO A 94 1.60 24.92 -40.09
N LEU A 95 1.61 26.08 -40.77
CA LEU A 95 2.28 27.32 -40.34
C LEU A 95 1.69 27.82 -39.00
N GLU A 96 2.28 27.44 -37.87
CA GLU A 96 1.98 28.05 -36.57
C GLU A 96 2.61 29.45 -36.47
N ASP A 97 1.89 30.36 -35.81
CA ASP A 97 2.34 31.72 -35.50
C ASP A 97 3.64 31.69 -34.70
N THR A 98 4.65 32.42 -35.14
CA THR A 98 6.02 32.42 -34.57
C THR A 98 6.06 32.76 -33.07
N SER A 99 5.07 33.52 -32.58
CA SER A 99 4.99 33.88 -31.15
C SER A 99 4.57 32.70 -30.26
N THR A 100 3.65 31.89 -30.73
CA THR A 100 3.17 30.67 -30.02
C THR A 100 4.27 29.61 -29.99
N ARG A 101 5.03 29.45 -31.06
CA ARG A 101 6.17 28.55 -31.16
C ARG A 101 7.31 28.97 -30.23
N ALA A 102 7.62 30.27 -30.18
CA ALA A 102 8.67 30.81 -29.27
C ALA A 102 8.27 30.63 -27.79
N ARG A 103 6.99 30.83 -27.44
CA ARG A 103 6.48 30.62 -26.08
C ARG A 103 6.53 29.16 -25.68
N ARG A 104 6.11 28.22 -26.54
CA ARG A 104 6.23 26.77 -26.29
C ARG A 104 7.69 26.35 -26.13
N GLN A 105 8.59 26.89 -26.96
CA GLN A 105 10.02 26.60 -26.91
C GLN A 105 10.66 27.15 -25.63
N ALA A 106 10.27 28.34 -25.19
CA ALA A 106 10.73 28.92 -23.91
C ALA A 106 10.27 28.09 -22.70
N ILE A 107 8.99 27.68 -22.68
CA ILE A 107 8.41 26.83 -21.63
C ILE A 107 9.08 25.44 -21.63
N SER A 108 9.31 24.83 -22.81
CA SER A 108 9.97 23.53 -22.91
C SER A 108 11.43 23.61 -22.44
N THR A 109 12.14 24.69 -22.80
CA THR A 109 13.53 24.91 -22.38
C THR A 109 13.63 25.16 -20.87
N PHE A 110 12.69 25.90 -20.30
CA PHE A 110 12.61 26.12 -18.85
C PHE A 110 12.31 24.82 -18.10
N ARG A 111 11.37 24.03 -18.60
CA ARG A 111 11.08 22.68 -18.07
C ARG A 111 12.28 21.76 -18.19
N LYS A 112 12.98 21.71 -19.33
CA LYS A 112 14.19 20.92 -19.54
C LYS A 112 15.31 21.29 -18.57
N ARG A 113 15.57 22.59 -18.33
CA ARG A 113 16.60 23.06 -17.38
C ARG A 113 16.29 22.66 -15.93
N ARG A 114 15.02 22.70 -15.52
CA ARG A 114 14.60 22.28 -14.19
C ARG A 114 14.63 20.75 -14.00
N ARG A 115 14.47 20.00 -15.10
CA ARG A 115 14.49 18.52 -15.14
C ARG A 115 15.89 17.92 -15.16
N ALA A 116 16.87 18.59 -15.77
CA ALA A 116 18.24 18.08 -15.91
C ALA A 116 18.99 17.84 -14.58
N GLN A 117 18.40 18.24 -13.44
CA GLN A 117 18.96 18.05 -12.11
C GLN A 117 18.26 16.98 -11.27
N ARG A 118 17.19 16.33 -11.76
CA ARG A 118 16.45 15.31 -11.01
C ARG A 118 16.48 13.99 -11.77
N THR A 119 17.30 13.06 -11.29
CA THR A 119 17.40 11.71 -11.88
C THR A 119 16.47 10.69 -11.22
N ALA A 120 16.14 10.89 -9.96
CA ALA A 120 15.27 9.99 -9.20
C ALA A 120 14.58 10.72 -8.03
N ARG A 121 13.46 10.20 -7.56
CA ARG A 121 12.76 10.65 -6.37
C ARG A 121 12.71 9.55 -5.33
N ALA A 122 12.86 9.93 -4.06
CA ALA A 122 12.77 9.01 -2.94
C ALA A 122 11.29 8.87 -2.52
N VAL A 123 10.82 7.65 -2.39
CA VAL A 123 9.46 7.27 -2.03
C VAL A 123 9.46 6.22 -0.93
N ALA A 124 8.28 5.85 -0.41
CA ALA A 124 8.13 4.84 0.62
C ALA A 124 9.10 5.08 1.79
N ASP A 125 8.95 6.23 2.47
CA ASP A 125 9.82 6.68 3.59
C ASP A 125 11.33 6.73 3.23
N ARG A 126 11.64 7.06 1.99
CA ARG A 126 12.99 7.12 1.40
C ARG A 126 13.68 5.76 1.23
N MET A 127 12.96 4.67 1.39
CA MET A 127 13.51 3.33 1.21
C MET A 127 13.78 3.00 -0.25
N VAL A 128 12.99 3.54 -1.18
CA VAL A 128 13.11 3.27 -2.62
C VAL A 128 13.35 4.56 -3.38
N ARG A 129 14.18 4.48 -4.41
CA ARG A 129 14.39 5.55 -5.39
C ARG A 129 13.71 5.17 -6.71
N LEU A 130 12.60 5.83 -7.03
CA LEU A 130 11.95 5.66 -8.32
C LEU A 130 12.58 6.59 -9.36
N PRO A 131 12.77 6.11 -10.60
CA PRO A 131 13.32 6.94 -11.67
C PRO A 131 12.36 8.09 -12.00
N PHE A 132 12.94 9.20 -12.42
CA PHE A 132 12.18 10.32 -12.92
C PHE A 132 11.75 10.04 -14.37
N VAL A 133 10.46 10.04 -14.64
CA VAL A 133 9.91 9.80 -15.97
C VAL A 133 9.58 11.14 -16.64
N VAL A 134 10.14 11.37 -17.83
CA VAL A 134 9.81 12.57 -18.61
C VAL A 134 8.39 12.39 -19.16
N PRO A 135 7.46 13.33 -18.91
CA PRO A 135 6.13 13.25 -19.49
C PRO A 135 6.19 13.22 -21.02
N THR A 136 5.39 12.37 -21.61
CA THR A 136 5.24 12.30 -23.06
C THR A 136 4.55 13.57 -23.55
N ASP A 137 5.10 14.20 -24.58
CA ASP A 137 4.42 15.33 -25.23
C ASP A 137 3.07 14.84 -25.80
N PRO A 138 1.97 15.60 -25.62
CA PRO A 138 0.67 15.18 -26.13
C PRO A 138 0.68 14.81 -27.62
N GLN A 139 1.48 15.47 -28.44
CA GLN A 139 1.59 15.16 -29.86
C GLN A 139 2.33 13.85 -30.15
N GLU A 140 3.26 13.47 -29.27
CA GLU A 140 3.98 12.17 -29.37
C GLU A 140 3.10 10.99 -28.95
N ALA A 141 2.00 11.26 -28.22
CA ALA A 141 1.04 10.24 -27.80
C ALA A 141 0.05 9.83 -28.90
N LEU A 142 -0.02 10.59 -30.00
CA LEU A 142 -0.92 10.29 -31.11
C LEU A 142 -0.48 9.00 -31.82
N ILE A 143 -1.45 8.13 -32.08
CA ILE A 143 -1.25 6.88 -32.84
C ILE A 143 -1.88 6.98 -34.22
N ASP A 144 -1.37 6.19 -35.18
CA ASP A 144 -2.03 6.01 -36.46
C ASP A 144 -3.23 5.06 -36.29
N PRO A 145 -4.49 5.52 -36.51
CA PRO A 145 -5.66 4.66 -36.38
C PRO A 145 -5.65 3.49 -37.36
N GLN A 146 -5.05 3.63 -38.55
CA GLN A 146 -5.01 2.56 -39.54
C GLN A 146 -4.23 1.35 -39.06
N GLU A 147 -3.09 1.58 -38.41
CA GLU A 147 -2.26 0.52 -37.86
C GLU A 147 -3.00 -0.28 -36.74
N ALA A 148 -3.80 0.44 -35.94
CA ALA A 148 -4.59 -0.17 -34.88
C ALA A 148 -5.80 -0.95 -35.42
N ILE A 149 -6.46 -0.44 -36.47
CA ILE A 149 -7.59 -1.08 -37.18
C ILE A 149 -7.13 -2.41 -37.79
N GLU A 150 -6.00 -2.38 -38.52
CA GLU A 150 -5.46 -3.58 -39.17
C GLU A 150 -5.04 -4.65 -38.15
N LYS A 151 -4.35 -4.25 -37.08
CA LYS A 151 -3.86 -5.17 -36.05
C LYS A 151 -4.97 -5.80 -35.20
N LYS A 152 -6.01 -5.04 -34.87
CA LYS A 152 -7.04 -5.45 -33.88
C LYS A 152 -8.41 -5.71 -34.48
N GLN A 153 -8.60 -5.48 -35.78
CA GLN A 153 -9.88 -5.58 -36.49
C GLN A 153 -11.00 -4.75 -35.81
N ILE A 154 -10.67 -3.53 -35.38
CA ILE A 154 -11.58 -2.61 -34.71
C ILE A 154 -12.17 -1.60 -35.71
N PRO A 155 -13.38 -1.05 -35.45
CA PRO A 155 -13.98 -0.01 -36.31
C PRO A 155 -13.13 1.25 -36.35
N ALA A 156 -13.26 1.99 -37.44
CA ALA A 156 -12.60 3.29 -37.60
C ALA A 156 -13.08 4.31 -36.56
N PRO A 157 -12.25 5.30 -36.17
CA PRO A 157 -12.68 6.36 -35.27
C PRO A 157 -13.80 7.18 -35.90
N GLN A 158 -14.80 7.56 -35.09
CA GLN A 158 -15.94 8.36 -35.50
C GLN A 158 -15.59 9.83 -35.72
N LEU A 159 -14.51 10.31 -35.09
CA LEU A 159 -14.05 11.70 -35.18
C LEU A 159 -12.67 11.74 -35.83
N ALA A 160 -12.47 12.77 -36.68
CA ALA A 160 -11.20 13.02 -37.37
C ALA A 160 -10.46 14.22 -36.73
N PRO A 161 -9.12 14.33 -36.92
CA PRO A 161 -8.39 15.53 -36.55
C PRO A 161 -8.98 16.79 -37.18
N GLY A 162 -9.21 17.85 -36.41
CA GLY A 162 -9.86 19.09 -36.79
C GLY A 162 -11.37 19.13 -36.55
N ASP A 163 -12.00 17.99 -36.20
CA ASP A 163 -13.41 18.01 -35.79
C ASP A 163 -13.57 18.76 -34.46
N ILE A 164 -14.65 19.56 -34.38
CA ILE A 164 -14.98 20.27 -33.13
C ILE A 164 -16.16 19.57 -32.46
N VAL A 165 -15.96 19.21 -31.18
CA VAL A 165 -16.95 18.57 -30.32
C VAL A 165 -17.47 19.61 -29.33
N ALA A 166 -18.80 19.63 -29.09
CA ALA A 166 -19.49 20.58 -28.22
C ALA A 166 -19.09 22.06 -28.43
N GLN A 167 -18.71 22.45 -29.65
CA GLN A 167 -18.25 23.80 -30.04
C GLN A 167 -17.03 24.31 -29.24
N GLN A 168 -16.32 23.43 -28.54
CA GLN A 168 -15.25 23.77 -27.62
C GLN A 168 -13.98 22.97 -27.83
N TYR A 169 -14.10 21.68 -28.11
CA TYR A 169 -12.97 20.75 -28.13
C TYR A 169 -12.59 20.36 -29.55
N GLU A 170 -11.43 20.82 -30.01
CA GLU A 170 -10.88 20.44 -31.33
C GLU A 170 -10.10 19.14 -31.19
N ILE A 171 -10.47 18.13 -31.96
CA ILE A 171 -9.78 16.82 -31.97
C ILE A 171 -8.42 16.96 -32.63
N LEU A 172 -7.38 16.56 -31.91
CA LEU A 172 -6.01 16.49 -32.41
C LEU A 172 -5.69 15.13 -33.05
N GLY A 173 -6.36 14.07 -32.59
CA GLY A 173 -6.19 12.70 -33.06
C GLY A 173 -6.56 11.69 -31.99
N VAL A 174 -6.22 10.42 -32.23
CA VAL A 174 -6.47 9.31 -31.29
C VAL A 174 -5.19 8.92 -30.56
N ILE A 175 -5.33 8.53 -29.30
CA ILE A 175 -4.19 8.09 -28.46
C ILE A 175 -4.30 6.60 -28.06
N ALA A 176 -5.51 6.04 -28.05
CA ALA A 176 -5.73 4.64 -27.71
C ALA A 176 -7.11 4.18 -28.21
N HIS A 177 -7.32 2.85 -28.17
CA HIS A 177 -8.64 2.23 -28.28
C HIS A 177 -8.85 1.32 -27.06
N GLY A 178 -9.93 1.53 -26.33
CA GLY A 178 -10.33 0.75 -25.15
C GLY A 178 -11.64 -0.01 -25.37
N GLY A 179 -12.16 -0.61 -24.30
CA GLY A 179 -13.44 -1.36 -24.34
C GLY A 179 -14.66 -0.53 -24.70
N MET A 180 -14.60 0.78 -24.48
CA MET A 180 -15.68 1.76 -24.78
C MET A 180 -15.45 2.51 -26.11
N GLY A 181 -14.45 2.13 -26.91
CA GLY A 181 -14.13 2.77 -28.18
C GLY A 181 -12.82 3.55 -28.19
N TRP A 182 -12.73 4.50 -29.12
CA TRP A 182 -11.55 5.32 -29.31
C TRP A 182 -11.41 6.39 -28.22
N ILE A 183 -10.19 6.62 -27.81
CA ILE A 183 -9.81 7.69 -26.88
C ILE A 183 -9.08 8.77 -27.67
N TYR A 184 -9.64 9.99 -27.62
CA TYR A 184 -9.18 11.11 -28.43
C TYR A 184 -8.36 12.09 -27.59
N LEU A 185 -7.33 12.65 -28.19
CA LEU A 185 -6.66 13.84 -27.71
C LEU A 185 -7.34 15.06 -28.32
N ALA A 186 -7.66 16.06 -27.53
CA ALA A 186 -8.30 17.28 -28.00
C ALA A 186 -7.70 18.52 -27.35
N GLN A 187 -7.99 19.67 -27.95
CA GLN A 187 -7.61 20.98 -27.46
C GLN A 187 -8.84 21.77 -27.05
N ASP A 188 -8.87 22.23 -25.80
CA ASP A 188 -9.94 23.08 -25.29
C ASP A 188 -9.71 24.54 -25.68
N HIS A 189 -10.57 25.07 -26.55
CA HIS A 189 -10.45 26.45 -27.06
C HIS A 189 -10.81 27.50 -26.01
N TYR A 190 -11.66 27.15 -25.02
CA TYR A 190 -12.10 28.11 -24.00
C TYR A 190 -11.09 28.23 -22.84
N VAL A 191 -10.22 27.24 -22.65
CA VAL A 191 -9.21 27.26 -21.59
C VAL A 191 -7.80 27.35 -22.19
N ALA A 192 -7.53 28.44 -22.91
CA ALA A 192 -6.21 28.78 -23.45
C ALA A 192 -5.49 27.65 -24.21
N GLY A 193 -6.24 26.82 -24.92
CA GLY A 193 -5.71 25.69 -25.68
C GLY A 193 -5.18 24.55 -24.81
N ARG A 194 -5.78 24.33 -23.62
CA ARG A 194 -5.47 23.19 -22.78
C ARG A 194 -5.68 21.89 -23.55
N VAL A 195 -4.69 21.00 -23.47
CA VAL A 195 -4.84 19.65 -24.01
C VAL A 195 -5.61 18.79 -23.01
N VAL A 196 -6.62 18.08 -23.52
CA VAL A 196 -7.53 17.21 -22.77
C VAL A 196 -7.70 15.86 -23.48
N VAL A 197 -8.21 14.88 -22.77
CA VAL A 197 -8.58 13.58 -23.30
C VAL A 197 -10.10 13.46 -23.33
N LEU A 198 -10.65 13.00 -24.46
CA LEU A 198 -12.06 12.64 -24.59
C LEU A 198 -12.18 11.12 -24.65
N LYS A 199 -12.89 10.53 -23.69
CA LYS A 199 -13.18 9.10 -23.62
C LYS A 199 -14.68 8.90 -23.78
N GLY A 200 -15.09 8.05 -24.74
CA GLY A 200 -16.49 7.71 -24.96
C GLY A 200 -17.15 7.07 -23.73
N LEU A 201 -18.42 7.34 -23.55
CA LEU A 201 -19.26 6.74 -22.51
C LEU A 201 -20.13 5.63 -23.10
N HIS A 202 -20.57 4.69 -22.26
CA HIS A 202 -21.59 3.73 -22.67
C HIS A 202 -22.92 4.45 -22.91
N SER A 203 -23.55 4.13 -24.04
CA SER A 203 -24.93 4.55 -24.30
C SER A 203 -25.88 3.51 -23.75
N THR A 204 -26.83 3.92 -22.92
CA THR A 204 -27.94 3.08 -22.47
C THR A 204 -29.24 3.66 -23.01
N GLU A 205 -30.07 2.81 -23.60
CA GLU A 205 -31.40 3.19 -24.11
C GLU A 205 -32.51 3.10 -23.05
N ASN A 206 -32.15 2.53 -21.86
CA ASN A 206 -33.08 2.32 -20.76
C ASN A 206 -33.19 3.59 -19.88
N PRO A 207 -34.39 4.16 -19.65
CA PRO A 207 -34.57 5.36 -18.83
C PRO A 207 -34.07 5.24 -17.39
N ASP A 208 -34.21 4.07 -16.76
CA ASP A 208 -33.75 3.84 -15.39
C ASP A 208 -32.21 3.81 -15.30
N GLU A 209 -31.57 3.24 -16.32
CA GLU A 209 -30.12 3.27 -16.46
C GLU A 209 -29.59 4.69 -16.76
N THR A 210 -30.36 5.50 -17.46
CA THR A 210 -30.02 6.89 -17.76
C THR A 210 -29.96 7.75 -16.49
N ALA A 211 -30.91 7.56 -15.56
CA ALA A 211 -30.92 8.25 -14.26
C ALA A 211 -29.73 7.81 -13.37
N ALA A 212 -29.44 6.52 -13.36
CA ALA A 212 -28.28 5.98 -12.65
C ALA A 212 -26.95 6.52 -13.24
N ALA A 213 -26.84 6.56 -14.57
CA ALA A 213 -25.68 7.12 -15.27
C ALA A 213 -25.48 8.62 -15.00
N ALA A 214 -26.58 9.38 -14.85
CA ALA A 214 -26.50 10.80 -14.49
C ALA A 214 -25.96 11.00 -13.06
N ALA A 215 -26.43 10.20 -12.10
CA ALA A 215 -25.94 10.23 -10.72
C ALA A 215 -24.46 9.79 -10.63
N GLU A 216 -24.06 8.79 -11.42
CA GLU A 216 -22.66 8.37 -11.53
C GLU A 216 -21.77 9.49 -12.08
N ARG A 217 -22.23 10.20 -13.14
CA ARG A 217 -21.49 11.35 -13.68
C ARG A 217 -21.33 12.47 -12.67
N GLU A 218 -22.39 12.80 -11.92
CA GLU A 218 -22.33 13.81 -10.85
C GLU A 218 -21.32 13.41 -9.77
N PHE A 219 -21.34 12.15 -9.33
CA PHE A 219 -20.37 11.62 -8.38
C PHE A 219 -18.94 11.67 -8.93
N LEU A 220 -18.72 11.21 -10.18
CA LEU A 220 -17.39 11.22 -10.80
C LEU A 220 -16.83 12.64 -10.98
N ALA A 221 -17.68 13.63 -11.20
CA ALA A 221 -17.29 15.04 -11.29
C ALA A 221 -16.80 15.60 -9.94
N ASP A 222 -17.27 15.05 -8.80
CA ASP A 222 -16.89 15.46 -7.44
C ASP A 222 -15.59 14.80 -6.96
N ILE A 223 -15.08 13.81 -7.69
CA ILE A 223 -13.80 13.16 -7.37
C ILE A 223 -12.65 14.13 -7.63
N SER A 224 -11.91 14.48 -6.57
CA SER A 224 -10.72 15.31 -6.67
C SER A 224 -9.61 14.75 -5.76
N HIS A 225 -8.59 14.14 -6.37
CA HIS A 225 -7.42 13.61 -5.69
C HIS A 225 -6.18 13.77 -6.58
N PRO A 226 -5.00 14.12 -6.05
CA PRO A 226 -3.80 14.34 -6.86
C PRO A 226 -3.38 13.12 -7.69
N ASP A 227 -3.59 11.92 -7.17
CA ASP A 227 -3.20 10.66 -7.80
C ASP A 227 -4.34 10.00 -8.61
N ILE A 228 -5.44 10.72 -8.84
CA ILE A 228 -6.53 10.33 -9.73
C ILE A 228 -6.59 11.33 -10.88
N VAL A 229 -6.90 10.85 -12.08
CA VAL A 229 -7.14 11.70 -13.24
C VAL A 229 -8.29 12.67 -12.97
N GLN A 230 -8.08 13.97 -13.24
CA GLN A 230 -9.11 14.97 -13.04
C GLN A 230 -10.13 14.93 -14.20
N ILE A 231 -11.40 14.76 -13.88
CA ILE A 231 -12.50 14.94 -14.83
C ILE A 231 -12.85 16.45 -14.89
N PHE A 232 -12.95 16.99 -16.09
CA PHE A 232 -13.27 18.40 -16.30
C PHE A 232 -14.71 18.63 -16.72
N ASN A 233 -15.29 17.70 -17.53
CA ASN A 233 -16.62 17.88 -18.08
C ASN A 233 -17.19 16.56 -18.59
N PHE A 234 -18.50 16.52 -18.78
CA PHE A 234 -19.22 15.52 -19.57
C PHE A 234 -19.93 16.24 -20.71
N ILE A 235 -19.76 15.75 -21.92
CA ILE A 235 -20.30 16.38 -23.12
C ILE A 235 -20.99 15.35 -24.02
N ASP A 236 -22.05 15.77 -24.68
CA ASP A 236 -22.74 14.96 -25.67
C ASP A 236 -22.37 15.40 -27.09
N ASP A 237 -22.23 14.43 -28.00
CA ASP A 237 -22.01 14.66 -29.41
C ASP A 237 -22.85 13.65 -30.23
N PRO A 238 -23.63 14.10 -31.20
CA PRO A 238 -24.53 13.23 -31.97
C PRO A 238 -23.81 12.14 -32.79
N ARG A 239 -22.50 12.29 -33.02
CA ARG A 239 -21.66 11.32 -33.73
C ARG A 239 -21.26 10.15 -32.84
N VAL A 240 -21.28 10.32 -31.50
CA VAL A 240 -20.86 9.30 -30.54
C VAL A 240 -22.00 9.09 -29.53
N PRO A 241 -22.73 7.97 -29.63
CA PRO A 241 -23.78 7.62 -28.68
C PRO A 241 -23.23 7.55 -27.27
N GLY A 242 -23.89 8.19 -26.29
CA GLY A 242 -23.45 8.24 -24.89
C GLY A 242 -22.54 9.43 -24.55
N GLY A 243 -22.00 10.14 -25.56
CA GLY A 243 -21.13 11.31 -25.33
C GLY A 243 -19.73 10.98 -24.85
N PHE A 244 -19.07 11.96 -24.23
CA PHE A 244 -17.68 11.86 -23.76
C PHE A 244 -17.51 12.35 -22.34
N THR A 245 -16.61 11.69 -21.61
CA THR A 245 -15.92 12.26 -20.45
C THR A 245 -14.70 13.04 -20.93
N VAL A 246 -14.62 14.32 -20.54
CA VAL A 246 -13.46 15.19 -20.78
C VAL A 246 -12.58 15.20 -19.55
N MET A 247 -11.32 14.79 -19.71
CA MET A 247 -10.42 14.60 -18.56
C MET A 247 -9.01 15.12 -18.84
N GLU A 248 -8.23 15.19 -17.79
CA GLU A 248 -6.81 15.56 -17.82
C GLU A 248 -6.01 14.62 -18.73
N TYR A 249 -5.12 15.20 -19.55
CA TYR A 249 -4.09 14.42 -20.23
C TYR A 249 -2.94 14.13 -19.28
N VAL A 250 -2.69 12.87 -18.98
CA VAL A 250 -1.56 12.39 -18.17
C VAL A 250 -0.53 11.78 -19.11
N GLY A 251 0.56 12.52 -19.37
CA GLY A 251 1.65 12.05 -20.23
C GLY A 251 2.61 11.16 -19.49
N GLY A 252 2.85 9.96 -20.02
CA GLY A 252 3.83 9.01 -19.47
C GLY A 252 3.47 7.56 -19.76
N PRO A 253 4.37 6.61 -19.49
CA PRO A 253 4.10 5.20 -19.66
C PRO A 253 3.16 4.68 -18.58
N SER A 254 2.31 3.72 -18.92
CA SER A 254 1.63 2.91 -17.92
C SER A 254 2.61 1.94 -17.24
N LEU A 255 2.27 1.45 -16.04
CA LEU A 255 3.06 0.38 -15.40
C LEU A 255 3.16 -0.88 -16.26
N ARG A 256 2.15 -1.16 -17.11
CA ARG A 256 2.22 -2.21 -18.12
C ARG A 256 3.32 -1.95 -19.14
N ALA A 257 3.36 -0.74 -19.69
CA ALA A 257 4.38 -0.36 -20.66
C ALA A 257 5.78 -0.37 -20.02
N TRP A 258 5.88 0.11 -18.78
CA TRP A 258 7.12 0.06 -17.99
C TRP A 258 7.61 -1.36 -17.77
N ARG A 259 6.72 -2.27 -17.32
CA ARG A 259 7.03 -3.70 -17.18
C ARG A 259 7.52 -4.33 -18.48
N ASN A 260 6.82 -4.05 -19.59
CA ASN A 260 7.16 -4.62 -20.89
C ASN A 260 8.49 -4.09 -21.45
N ALA A 261 8.92 -2.89 -21.04
CA ALA A 261 10.22 -2.33 -21.39
C ALA A 261 11.38 -2.90 -20.55
N SER A 262 11.07 -3.59 -19.43
CA SER A 262 12.07 -4.26 -18.61
C SER A 262 12.69 -5.45 -19.36
N LYS A 263 13.99 -5.65 -19.24
CA LYS A 263 14.71 -6.79 -19.84
C LYS A 263 14.23 -8.14 -19.31
N SER A 264 13.83 -8.20 -18.04
CA SER A 264 13.30 -9.40 -17.39
C SER A 264 11.83 -9.65 -17.72
N GLY A 265 11.13 -8.67 -18.31
CA GLY A 265 9.68 -8.72 -18.51
C GLY A 265 8.87 -8.58 -17.22
N VAL A 266 9.53 -8.26 -16.10
CA VAL A 266 8.93 -8.00 -14.78
C VAL A 266 9.57 -6.79 -14.13
N ILE A 267 8.93 -6.25 -13.11
CA ILE A 267 9.45 -5.18 -12.26
C ILE A 267 9.92 -5.81 -10.94
N GLU A 268 11.05 -5.36 -10.41
CA GLU A 268 11.53 -5.82 -9.10
C GLU A 268 10.49 -5.54 -8.00
N PRO A 269 10.31 -6.45 -7.02
CA PRO A 269 9.27 -6.34 -6.01
C PRO A 269 9.30 -5.03 -5.22
N ASP A 270 10.47 -4.50 -4.86
CA ASP A 270 10.59 -3.23 -4.13
C ASP A 270 10.10 -2.04 -4.95
N ILE A 271 10.42 -2.00 -6.25
CA ILE A 271 9.96 -0.96 -7.17
C ILE A 271 8.44 -1.06 -7.38
N ALA A 272 7.92 -2.27 -7.59
CA ALA A 272 6.50 -2.49 -7.78
C ALA A 272 5.69 -2.11 -6.52
N ILE A 273 6.15 -2.52 -5.33
CA ILE A 273 5.55 -2.14 -4.05
C ILE A 273 5.58 -0.62 -3.88
N ALA A 274 6.71 0.04 -4.20
CA ALA A 274 6.83 1.48 -4.07
C ALA A 274 5.82 2.24 -4.96
N TYR A 275 5.60 1.80 -6.20
CA TYR A 275 4.57 2.37 -7.06
C TYR A 275 3.16 2.15 -6.51
N LEU A 276 2.88 0.96 -5.98
CA LEU A 276 1.56 0.67 -5.40
C LEU A 276 1.31 1.50 -4.14
N LEU A 277 2.31 1.67 -3.27
CA LEU A 277 2.20 2.53 -2.08
C LEU A 277 1.81 3.98 -2.41
N GLU A 278 2.14 4.47 -3.60
CA GLU A 278 1.71 5.79 -4.08
C GLU A 278 0.28 5.80 -4.64
N VAL A 279 -0.21 4.66 -5.11
CA VAL A 279 -1.60 4.52 -5.61
C VAL A 279 -2.60 4.32 -4.48
N LEU A 280 -2.20 3.66 -3.38
CA LEU A 280 -3.11 3.30 -2.28
C LEU A 280 -3.88 4.48 -1.68
N PRO A 281 -3.32 5.70 -1.47
CA PRO A 281 -4.08 6.84 -0.96
C PRO A 281 -5.27 7.22 -1.84
N ALA A 282 -5.16 7.05 -3.16
CA ALA A 282 -6.26 7.31 -4.09
C ALA A 282 -7.40 6.31 -3.91
N LEU A 283 -7.09 5.04 -3.70
CA LEU A 283 -8.09 4.00 -3.44
C LEU A 283 -8.75 4.17 -2.06
N ASP A 284 -7.96 4.50 -1.04
CA ASP A 284 -8.48 4.80 0.31
C ASP A 284 -9.44 6.00 0.29
N TYR A 285 -9.10 7.04 -0.48
CA TYR A 285 -9.98 8.17 -0.72
C TYR A 285 -11.32 7.75 -1.37
N LEU A 286 -11.30 6.88 -2.38
CA LEU A 286 -12.53 6.36 -3.00
C LEU A 286 -13.35 5.55 -2.00
N HIS A 287 -12.72 4.66 -1.23
CA HIS A 287 -13.38 3.84 -0.20
C HIS A 287 -14.04 4.72 0.87
N SER A 288 -13.38 5.80 1.30
CA SER A 288 -13.94 6.77 2.26
C SER A 288 -15.20 7.49 1.74
N ARG A 289 -15.38 7.54 0.41
CA ARG A 289 -16.57 8.06 -0.27
C ARG A 289 -17.65 7.01 -0.52
N GLY A 290 -17.44 5.76 -0.07
CA GLY A 290 -18.39 4.65 -0.23
C GLY A 290 -18.38 4.00 -1.61
N VAL A 291 -17.32 4.17 -2.37
CA VAL A 291 -17.14 3.57 -3.71
C VAL A 291 -15.87 2.76 -3.81
N VAL A 292 -15.85 1.84 -4.75
CA VAL A 292 -14.71 0.99 -5.10
C VAL A 292 -14.32 1.17 -6.55
N TYR A 293 -13.05 0.93 -6.83
CA TYR A 293 -12.46 1.20 -8.13
C TYR A 293 -12.71 0.10 -9.17
N ASN A 294 -12.70 -1.19 -8.76
CA ASN A 294 -12.99 -2.42 -9.51
C ASN A 294 -12.04 -2.80 -10.66
N ASP A 295 -11.35 -1.88 -11.30
CA ASP A 295 -10.51 -2.18 -12.48
C ASP A 295 -9.04 -1.77 -12.30
N LEU A 296 -8.48 -2.01 -11.11
CA LEU A 296 -7.06 -1.75 -10.89
C LEU A 296 -6.21 -2.78 -11.63
N LYS A 297 -5.41 -2.28 -12.56
CA LYS A 297 -4.48 -3.06 -13.38
C LYS A 297 -3.30 -2.20 -13.81
N PRO A 298 -2.17 -2.81 -14.22
CA PRO A 298 -0.99 -2.06 -14.65
C PRO A 298 -1.21 -1.07 -15.78
N ASP A 299 -2.24 -1.29 -16.60
CA ASP A 299 -2.59 -0.43 -17.74
C ASP A 299 -3.20 0.91 -17.29
N ASN A 300 -3.93 0.89 -16.16
CA ASN A 300 -4.65 2.05 -15.63
C ASN A 300 -3.82 2.92 -14.67
N ILE A 301 -2.56 2.60 -14.47
CA ILE A 301 -1.63 3.35 -13.62
C ILE A 301 -0.55 3.97 -14.50
N ILE A 302 -0.53 5.29 -14.59
CA ILE A 302 0.43 6.07 -15.39
C ILE A 302 1.49 6.68 -14.49
N ILE A 303 2.76 6.57 -14.89
CA ILE A 303 3.89 7.24 -14.26
C ILE A 303 4.12 8.56 -15.00
N SER A 304 4.00 9.69 -14.33
CA SER A 304 4.22 11.02 -14.91
C SER A 304 5.06 11.89 -14.00
N GLU A 305 6.17 12.40 -14.50
CA GLU A 305 7.13 13.23 -13.76
C GLU A 305 7.53 12.62 -12.40
N ASP A 306 6.94 13.15 -11.33
CA ASP A 306 7.13 12.75 -9.94
C ASP A 306 5.85 12.21 -9.28
N GLN A 307 4.86 11.82 -10.08
CA GLN A 307 3.56 11.32 -9.63
C GLN A 307 3.20 10.01 -10.32
N VAL A 308 2.36 9.26 -9.65
CA VAL A 308 1.64 8.11 -10.22
C VAL A 308 0.16 8.45 -10.23
N LYS A 309 -0.53 8.23 -11.35
CA LYS A 309 -1.96 8.55 -11.44
C LYS A 309 -2.78 7.36 -11.94
N ILE A 310 -3.93 7.17 -11.32
CA ILE A 310 -4.99 6.30 -11.83
C ILE A 310 -5.76 7.07 -12.91
N ILE A 311 -5.94 6.46 -14.09
CA ILE A 311 -6.46 7.17 -15.27
C ILE A 311 -7.85 6.78 -15.72
N ASP A 312 -8.40 5.68 -15.26
CA ASP A 312 -9.69 5.17 -15.73
C ASP A 312 -10.67 4.96 -14.58
N LEU A 313 -11.70 5.80 -14.52
CA LEU A 313 -12.76 5.72 -13.52
C LEU A 313 -14.04 5.04 -14.04
N GLY A 314 -14.02 4.46 -15.24
CA GLY A 314 -15.20 3.90 -15.88
C GLY A 314 -15.75 2.61 -15.26
N ALA A 315 -15.07 2.05 -14.26
CA ALA A 315 -15.53 0.88 -13.52
C ALA A 315 -15.86 1.17 -12.04
N VAL A 316 -15.71 2.44 -11.62
CA VAL A 316 -16.01 2.85 -10.24
C VAL A 316 -17.49 2.63 -9.96
N SER A 317 -17.80 2.03 -8.82
CA SER A 317 -19.19 1.77 -8.41
C SER A 317 -19.36 1.86 -6.90
N GLY A 318 -20.60 2.04 -6.45
CA GLY A 318 -20.91 2.00 -5.02
C GLY A 318 -20.59 0.64 -4.40
N ILE A 319 -20.19 0.62 -3.15
CA ILE A 319 -19.99 -0.62 -2.38
C ILE A 319 -21.30 -1.40 -2.34
N GLY A 320 -21.27 -2.68 -2.73
CA GLY A 320 -22.46 -3.54 -2.76
C GLY A 320 -23.42 -3.25 -3.92
N ALA A 321 -23.02 -2.46 -4.92
CA ALA A 321 -23.84 -2.17 -6.09
C ALA A 321 -24.21 -3.45 -6.84
N TYR A 322 -25.45 -3.49 -7.32
CA TYR A 322 -25.98 -4.59 -8.14
C TYR A 322 -26.11 -4.15 -9.59
N GLY A 323 -25.87 -5.07 -10.51
CA GLY A 323 -26.01 -4.81 -11.93
C GLY A 323 -24.77 -5.21 -12.72
N TYR A 324 -24.59 -4.62 -13.89
CA TYR A 324 -23.41 -4.91 -14.71
C TYR A 324 -22.19 -4.17 -14.13
N ILE A 325 -21.25 -4.93 -13.58
CA ILE A 325 -20.03 -4.39 -12.99
C ILE A 325 -18.89 -4.58 -13.97
N TYR A 326 -18.32 -3.47 -14.40
CA TYR A 326 -17.17 -3.46 -15.29
C TYR A 326 -15.91 -3.86 -14.54
N GLY A 327 -15.03 -4.60 -15.21
CA GLY A 327 -13.75 -5.00 -14.67
C GLY A 327 -12.98 -5.88 -15.67
N THR A 328 -11.70 -6.01 -15.46
CA THR A 328 -10.82 -6.78 -16.35
C THR A 328 -10.65 -8.20 -15.81
N LYS A 329 -11.03 -9.20 -16.63
CA LYS A 329 -10.81 -10.63 -16.31
C LYS A 329 -9.33 -10.88 -15.97
N GLY A 330 -9.10 -11.69 -14.93
CA GLY A 330 -7.76 -12.00 -14.41
C GLY A 330 -7.25 -11.02 -13.35
N PHE A 331 -7.90 -9.84 -13.21
CA PHE A 331 -7.64 -8.87 -12.13
C PHE A 331 -8.82 -8.76 -11.15
N GLN A 332 -10.05 -8.94 -11.65
CA GLN A 332 -11.27 -8.82 -10.85
C GLN A 332 -11.44 -10.00 -9.89
N ALA A 333 -11.92 -9.71 -8.68
CA ALA A 333 -12.19 -10.72 -7.67
C ALA A 333 -13.38 -11.63 -8.07
N PRO A 334 -13.30 -12.93 -7.77
CA PRO A 334 -14.29 -13.92 -8.24
C PRO A 334 -15.70 -13.70 -7.69
N GLU A 335 -15.81 -13.16 -6.48
CA GLU A 335 -17.10 -12.93 -5.81
C GLU A 335 -17.88 -11.71 -6.34
N VAL A 336 -17.24 -10.81 -7.08
CA VAL A 336 -17.89 -9.57 -7.55
C VAL A 336 -19.16 -9.86 -8.35
N ALA A 337 -19.14 -10.91 -9.18
CA ALA A 337 -20.30 -11.31 -9.98
C ALA A 337 -21.51 -11.79 -9.14
N THR A 338 -21.29 -12.20 -7.90
CA THR A 338 -22.34 -12.81 -7.04
C THR A 338 -22.69 -11.98 -5.81
N LYS A 339 -21.68 -11.33 -5.21
CA LYS A 339 -21.82 -10.56 -3.97
C LYS A 339 -21.77 -9.04 -4.21
N GLY A 340 -21.44 -8.62 -5.42
CA GLY A 340 -21.19 -7.22 -5.74
C GLY A 340 -19.77 -6.77 -5.35
N PRO A 341 -19.39 -5.54 -5.72
CA PRO A 341 -18.08 -4.96 -5.44
C PRO A 341 -17.94 -4.53 -3.99
N SER A 342 -16.73 -4.65 -3.46
CA SER A 342 -16.41 -4.36 -2.07
C SER A 342 -14.96 -3.86 -1.93
N ILE A 343 -14.61 -3.34 -0.76
CA ILE A 343 -13.21 -3.01 -0.42
C ILE A 343 -12.32 -4.24 -0.61
N ALA A 344 -12.78 -5.42 -0.19
CA ALA A 344 -12.04 -6.67 -0.36
C ALA A 344 -11.84 -7.05 -1.84
N SER A 345 -12.76 -6.68 -2.74
CA SER A 345 -12.57 -6.92 -4.18
C SER A 345 -11.49 -6.00 -4.79
N ASP A 346 -11.38 -4.75 -4.33
CA ASP A 346 -10.27 -3.87 -4.73
C ASP A 346 -8.93 -4.37 -4.20
N ILE A 347 -8.88 -4.85 -2.96
CA ILE A 347 -7.68 -5.48 -2.38
C ILE A 347 -7.22 -6.67 -3.21
N TYR A 348 -8.15 -7.50 -3.69
CA TYR A 348 -7.83 -8.59 -4.61
C TYR A 348 -7.20 -8.05 -5.90
N SER A 349 -7.78 -7.02 -6.50
CA SER A 349 -7.27 -6.40 -7.73
C SER A 349 -5.89 -5.77 -7.52
N ILE A 350 -5.61 -5.18 -6.34
CA ILE A 350 -4.28 -4.69 -5.94
C ILE A 350 -3.28 -5.85 -5.89
N GLY A 351 -3.64 -6.95 -5.23
CA GLY A 351 -2.81 -8.16 -5.15
C GLY A 351 -2.50 -8.74 -6.53
N ARG A 352 -3.50 -8.85 -7.41
CA ARG A 352 -3.33 -9.32 -8.79
C ARG A 352 -2.47 -8.37 -9.62
N THR A 353 -2.63 -7.06 -9.43
CA THR A 353 -1.81 -6.04 -10.09
C THR A 353 -0.35 -6.16 -9.68
N LEU A 354 -0.09 -6.28 -8.39
CA LEU A 354 1.26 -6.45 -7.86
C LEU A 354 1.90 -7.75 -8.36
N ALA A 355 1.15 -8.85 -8.38
CA ALA A 355 1.60 -10.12 -8.93
C ALA A 355 1.91 -10.00 -10.44
N ALA A 356 1.02 -9.36 -11.22
CA ALA A 356 1.23 -9.16 -12.65
C ALA A 356 2.42 -8.24 -12.98
N LEU A 357 2.81 -7.34 -12.09
CA LEU A 357 4.00 -6.51 -12.26
C LEU A 357 5.30 -7.27 -11.99
N THR A 358 5.30 -8.16 -11.00
CA THR A 358 6.51 -8.78 -10.46
C THR A 358 6.75 -10.21 -10.91
N LEU A 359 5.74 -10.85 -11.51
CA LEU A 359 5.79 -12.27 -11.90
C LEU A 359 5.39 -12.46 -13.36
N ASN A 360 5.82 -13.58 -13.92
CA ASN A 360 5.32 -14.07 -15.20
C ASN A 360 4.14 -15.01 -14.94
N LEU A 361 2.97 -14.40 -14.70
CA LEU A 361 1.73 -15.14 -14.46
C LEU A 361 1.31 -15.92 -15.71
N PRO A 362 0.83 -17.15 -15.55
CA PRO A 362 0.26 -17.91 -16.66
C PRO A 362 -0.98 -17.20 -17.21
N SER A 363 -1.14 -17.21 -18.53
CA SER A 363 -2.25 -16.57 -19.21
C SER A 363 -2.74 -17.40 -20.39
N GLU A 364 -4.05 -17.38 -20.65
CA GLU A 364 -4.71 -17.93 -21.82
C GLU A 364 -5.45 -16.81 -22.55
N ASP A 365 -5.29 -16.67 -23.84
CA ASP A 365 -5.86 -15.61 -24.67
C ASP A 365 -5.63 -14.19 -24.13
N GLY A 366 -4.48 -13.96 -23.48
CA GLY A 366 -4.14 -12.68 -22.88
C GLY A 366 -4.80 -12.39 -21.52
N ILE A 367 -5.56 -13.34 -20.97
CA ILE A 367 -6.20 -13.25 -19.66
C ILE A 367 -5.37 -14.04 -18.65
N TYR A 368 -4.95 -13.43 -17.56
CA TYR A 368 -4.24 -14.13 -16.49
C TYR A 368 -5.13 -15.16 -15.81
N LEU A 369 -4.60 -16.37 -15.65
CA LEU A 369 -5.28 -17.44 -14.93
C LEU A 369 -5.38 -17.09 -13.41
N PRO A 370 -6.40 -17.62 -12.72
CA PRO A 370 -6.51 -17.48 -11.28
C PRO A 370 -5.36 -18.16 -10.54
N GLY A 371 -5.16 -17.76 -9.28
CA GLY A 371 -4.09 -18.30 -8.43
C GLY A 371 -2.75 -17.59 -8.61
N LEU A 372 -1.77 -18.06 -7.84
CA LEU A 372 -0.39 -17.57 -7.81
C LEU A 372 0.56 -18.78 -7.89
N PRO A 373 1.70 -18.65 -8.59
CA PRO A 373 2.73 -19.67 -8.54
C PRO A 373 3.32 -19.78 -7.13
N GLY A 374 3.61 -21.00 -6.70
CA GLY A 374 4.20 -21.26 -5.39
C GLY A 374 5.71 -20.97 -5.32
N PRO A 375 6.29 -20.94 -4.10
CA PRO A 375 7.73 -20.76 -3.92
C PRO A 375 8.60 -21.87 -4.54
N SER A 376 8.03 -23.04 -4.81
CA SER A 376 8.71 -24.13 -5.53
C SER A 376 8.88 -23.84 -7.03
N GLU A 377 7.96 -23.07 -7.60
CA GLU A 377 7.86 -22.80 -9.03
C GLU A 377 8.49 -21.45 -9.40
N GLU A 378 8.32 -20.45 -8.54
CA GLU A 378 8.72 -19.06 -8.80
C GLU A 378 9.87 -18.62 -7.86
N PRO A 379 11.07 -18.34 -8.41
CA PRO A 379 12.23 -17.96 -7.62
C PRO A 379 12.02 -16.70 -6.78
N THR A 380 11.28 -15.71 -7.29
CA THR A 380 10.94 -14.48 -6.57
C THR A 380 10.13 -14.77 -5.32
N MET A 381 9.15 -15.68 -5.41
CA MET A 381 8.34 -16.10 -4.26
C MET A 381 9.14 -16.90 -3.25
N ARG A 382 10.09 -17.71 -3.70
CA ARG A 382 11.00 -18.44 -2.80
C ARG A 382 11.96 -17.52 -2.07
N ARG A 383 12.46 -16.49 -2.76
CA ARG A 383 13.39 -15.52 -2.16
C ARG A 383 12.68 -14.61 -1.14
N TYR A 384 11.46 -14.19 -1.43
CA TYR A 384 10.72 -13.21 -0.64
C TYR A 384 9.42 -13.83 -0.10
N LEU A 385 9.54 -14.73 0.88
CA LEU A 385 8.39 -15.47 1.42
C LEU A 385 7.28 -14.58 2.00
N SER A 386 7.65 -13.46 2.62
CA SER A 386 6.66 -12.51 3.14
C SER A 386 5.89 -11.79 2.03
N PHE A 387 6.54 -11.53 0.91
CA PHE A 387 5.90 -11.02 -0.29
C PHE A 387 4.89 -12.04 -0.86
N TYR A 388 5.28 -13.33 -0.92
CA TYR A 388 4.36 -14.40 -1.30
C TYR A 388 3.14 -14.48 -0.38
N ARG A 389 3.33 -14.46 0.94
CA ARG A 389 2.23 -14.50 1.92
C ARG A 389 1.32 -13.29 1.81
N LEU A 390 1.88 -12.11 1.58
CA LEU A 390 1.10 -10.89 1.34
C LEU A 390 0.21 -11.05 0.11
N LEU A 391 0.76 -11.54 -1.00
CA LEU A 391 -0.01 -11.79 -2.21
C LEU A 391 -1.08 -12.85 -2.01
N GLN A 392 -0.75 -13.97 -1.31
CA GLN A 392 -1.74 -15.01 -0.97
C GLN A 392 -2.90 -14.44 -0.17
N ARG A 393 -2.62 -13.60 0.85
CA ARG A 393 -3.67 -12.97 1.65
C ARG A 393 -4.49 -11.97 0.82
N ALA A 394 -3.84 -11.12 0.04
CA ALA A 394 -4.54 -10.14 -0.79
C ALA A 394 -5.43 -10.78 -1.86
N THR A 395 -5.02 -11.93 -2.41
CA THR A 395 -5.75 -12.64 -3.47
C THR A 395 -6.48 -13.90 -2.97
N HIS A 396 -6.77 -13.96 -1.67
CA HIS A 396 -7.48 -15.10 -1.10
C HIS A 396 -8.89 -15.23 -1.71
N GLU A 397 -9.37 -16.47 -1.91
CA GLU A 397 -10.69 -16.72 -2.50
C GLU A 397 -11.82 -16.16 -1.63
N ASP A 398 -11.74 -16.42 -0.31
CA ASP A 398 -12.67 -15.84 0.66
C ASP A 398 -12.31 -14.37 0.93
N PRO A 399 -13.21 -13.41 0.60
CA PRO A 399 -12.98 -11.98 0.86
C PRO A 399 -12.70 -11.63 2.32
N GLU A 400 -13.26 -12.40 3.27
CA GLU A 400 -13.11 -12.16 4.71
C GLU A 400 -11.71 -12.54 5.23
N GLN A 401 -10.95 -13.32 4.47
CA GLN A 401 -9.55 -13.67 4.78
C GLN A 401 -8.55 -12.65 4.23
N ARG A 402 -8.99 -11.72 3.38
CA ARG A 402 -8.16 -10.66 2.83
C ARG A 402 -7.89 -9.58 3.87
N PHE A 403 -7.15 -8.56 3.49
CA PHE A 403 -7.03 -7.34 4.29
C PHE A 403 -8.39 -6.63 4.35
N SER A 404 -8.70 -6.01 5.48
CA SER A 404 -10.00 -5.37 5.72
C SER A 404 -10.06 -3.94 5.17
N SER A 405 -8.90 -3.32 4.96
CA SER A 405 -8.77 -1.93 4.51
C SER A 405 -7.47 -1.69 3.74
N ILE A 406 -7.44 -0.59 3.01
CA ILE A 406 -6.22 -0.12 2.34
C ILE A 406 -5.12 0.19 3.36
N GLU A 407 -5.45 0.74 4.52
CA GLU A 407 -4.46 1.06 5.56
C GLU A 407 -3.82 -0.20 6.16
N GLU A 408 -4.60 -1.26 6.37
CA GLU A 408 -4.05 -2.55 6.81
C GLU A 408 -3.09 -3.12 5.76
N LEU A 409 -3.50 -3.16 4.50
CA LEU A 409 -2.64 -3.60 3.40
C LEU A 409 -1.37 -2.75 3.29
N ARG A 410 -1.49 -1.43 3.38
CA ARG A 410 -0.39 -0.46 3.28
C ARG A 410 0.66 -0.71 4.37
N THR A 411 0.21 -0.89 5.60
CA THR A 411 1.09 -1.22 6.75
C THR A 411 1.90 -2.47 6.48
N GLN A 412 1.26 -3.53 5.97
CA GLN A 412 1.94 -4.79 5.66
C GLN A 412 2.86 -4.66 4.44
N LEU A 413 2.50 -3.87 3.43
CA LEU A 413 3.38 -3.57 2.30
C LEU A 413 4.68 -2.87 2.71
N TYR A 414 4.61 -1.90 3.64
CA TYR A 414 5.82 -1.27 4.19
C TYR A 414 6.72 -2.27 4.90
N GLY A 415 6.14 -3.22 5.65
CA GLY A 415 6.89 -4.28 6.31
C GLY A 415 7.58 -5.22 5.33
N VAL A 416 6.84 -5.69 4.33
CA VAL A 416 7.38 -6.55 3.27
C VAL A 416 8.45 -5.81 2.45
N LEU A 417 8.25 -4.54 2.16
CA LEU A 417 9.25 -3.72 1.43
C LEU A 417 10.57 -3.65 2.20
N ARG A 418 10.53 -3.40 3.51
CA ARG A 418 11.74 -3.42 4.36
C ARG A 418 12.47 -4.75 4.27
N GLU A 419 11.73 -5.86 4.33
CA GLU A 419 12.31 -7.21 4.24
C GLU A 419 12.92 -7.47 2.85
N VAL A 420 12.24 -7.09 1.77
CA VAL A 420 12.75 -7.23 0.39
C VAL A 420 14.08 -6.49 0.22
N ILE A 421 14.17 -5.26 0.71
CA ILE A 421 15.39 -4.45 0.65
C ILE A 421 16.49 -5.06 1.53
N ALA A 422 16.16 -5.50 2.75
CA ALA A 422 17.13 -6.13 3.64
C ALA A 422 17.71 -7.42 3.05
N ILE A 423 16.89 -8.26 2.42
CA ILE A 423 17.31 -9.51 1.76
C ILE A 423 18.15 -9.21 0.50
N ARG A 424 17.81 -8.18 -0.25
CA ARG A 424 18.51 -7.84 -1.49
C ARG A 424 19.84 -7.13 -1.24
N ASP A 425 19.81 -6.09 -0.41
CA ASP A 425 20.90 -5.12 -0.27
C ASP A 425 21.63 -5.21 1.08
N GLY A 426 21.10 -5.99 2.06
CA GLY A 426 21.61 -6.03 3.44
C GLY A 426 21.32 -4.76 4.24
N ILE A 427 20.48 -3.83 3.73
CA ILE A 427 20.18 -2.55 4.36
C ILE A 427 18.94 -2.69 5.24
N GLN A 428 19.06 -2.32 6.52
CA GLN A 428 17.95 -2.33 7.47
C GLN A 428 17.33 -0.93 7.59
N HIS A 429 16.02 -0.85 7.42
CA HIS A 429 15.24 0.37 7.61
C HIS A 429 14.40 0.30 8.89
N PRO A 430 14.18 1.45 9.58
CA PRO A 430 13.35 1.50 10.79
C PRO A 430 11.93 1.01 10.56
N ALA A 431 11.36 0.30 11.55
CA ALA A 431 10.00 -0.23 11.50
C ALA A 431 8.97 0.82 11.95
N GLN A 432 8.80 1.90 11.18
CA GLN A 432 7.93 3.03 11.53
C GLN A 432 6.43 2.68 11.54
N HIS A 433 6.03 1.69 10.74
CA HIS A 433 4.64 1.26 10.59
C HIS A 433 4.36 -0.09 11.27
N SER A 434 5.22 -0.53 12.19
CA SER A 434 5.00 -1.79 12.91
C SER A 434 3.82 -1.69 13.87
N LEU A 435 3.05 -2.77 13.94
CA LEU A 435 1.96 -2.96 14.91
C LEU A 435 2.46 -3.51 16.26
N PHE A 436 3.76 -3.71 16.37
CA PHE A 436 4.42 -4.22 17.59
C PHE A 436 5.44 -3.22 18.14
N SER A 437 5.67 -3.31 19.44
CA SER A 437 6.79 -2.64 20.07
C SER A 437 8.13 -3.17 19.53
N PRO A 438 9.24 -2.45 19.71
CA PRO A 438 10.55 -3.05 19.55
C PRO A 438 10.72 -4.29 20.43
N GLN A 439 11.60 -5.21 20.01
CA GLN A 439 11.98 -6.35 20.83
C GLN A 439 12.53 -5.86 22.18
N ARG A 440 12.03 -6.42 23.27
CA ARG A 440 12.35 -5.95 24.63
C ARG A 440 13.73 -6.37 25.09
N THR A 441 14.09 -7.63 24.89
CA THR A 441 15.41 -8.21 25.21
C THR A 441 15.80 -9.20 24.12
N THR A 442 17.02 -9.73 24.17
CA THR A 442 17.47 -10.80 23.29
C THR A 442 17.45 -12.13 24.03
N PHE A 443 17.02 -13.19 23.37
CA PHE A 443 17.16 -14.58 23.87
C PHE A 443 18.17 -15.34 22.99
N GLY A 444 18.64 -16.49 23.50
CA GLY A 444 19.60 -17.31 22.78
C GLY A 444 21.03 -16.77 22.73
N THR A 445 21.32 -15.54 23.19
CA THR A 445 22.67 -14.98 23.23
C THR A 445 23.59 -15.75 24.23
N LYS A 446 23.03 -16.31 25.29
CA LYS A 446 23.75 -17.17 26.21
C LYS A 446 24.37 -18.39 25.52
N HIS A 447 23.67 -18.98 24.54
CA HIS A 447 24.17 -20.09 23.74
C HIS A 447 25.45 -19.71 22.98
N ALA A 448 25.47 -18.54 22.33
CA ALA A 448 26.65 -18.08 21.61
C ALA A 448 27.84 -17.85 22.56
N VAL A 449 27.59 -17.26 23.73
CA VAL A 449 28.63 -17.00 24.75
C VAL A 449 29.16 -18.31 25.30
N PHE A 450 28.31 -19.19 25.77
CA PHE A 450 28.72 -20.46 26.37
C PHE A 450 29.43 -21.39 25.37
N ARG A 451 29.05 -21.34 24.12
CA ARG A 451 29.71 -22.05 23.03
C ARG A 451 31.13 -21.53 22.81
N THR A 452 31.30 -20.21 22.86
CA THR A 452 32.61 -19.59 22.77
C THR A 452 33.46 -19.95 23.95
N ASP A 453 32.90 -19.92 25.17
CA ASP A 453 33.58 -20.31 26.40
C ASP A 453 33.99 -21.79 26.38
N GLN A 454 33.12 -22.70 25.94
CA GLN A 454 33.41 -24.13 25.78
C GLN A 454 34.55 -24.38 24.79
N LEU A 455 34.63 -23.60 23.71
CA LEU A 455 35.73 -23.68 22.74
C LEU A 455 37.08 -23.22 23.37
N ILE A 456 37.03 -22.35 24.38
CA ILE A 456 38.20 -21.78 25.04
C ILE A 456 38.65 -22.70 26.20
N ASP A 457 37.73 -23.13 27.06
CA ASP A 457 38.04 -23.83 28.31
C ASP A 457 37.74 -25.34 28.28
N GLY A 458 37.08 -25.84 27.24
CA GLY A 458 36.72 -27.24 27.06
C GLY A 458 35.64 -27.76 28.02
N ILE A 459 34.99 -26.86 28.79
CA ILE A 459 33.95 -27.26 29.76
C ILE A 459 32.61 -27.29 29.02
N GLU A 460 31.99 -28.47 29.00
CA GLU A 460 30.67 -28.65 28.41
C GLU A 460 29.61 -27.90 29.24
N ARG A 461 28.88 -26.99 28.58
CA ARG A 461 27.80 -26.19 29.16
C ARG A 461 26.52 -26.48 28.44
N SER A 462 25.54 -27.04 29.10
CA SER A 462 24.18 -27.19 28.59
C SER A 462 23.40 -25.90 28.86
N VAL A 463 22.93 -25.27 27.83
CA VAL A 463 22.08 -24.08 27.92
C VAL A 463 20.74 -24.40 27.26
N HIS A 464 19.69 -24.31 28.06
CA HIS A 464 18.31 -24.45 27.56
C HIS A 464 17.67 -23.09 27.45
N ILE A 465 16.94 -22.87 26.35
CA ILE A 465 16.06 -21.72 26.19
C ILE A 465 14.76 -22.04 26.90
N THR A 466 14.29 -21.15 27.76
CA THR A 466 13.02 -21.34 28.46
C THR A 466 11.91 -20.53 27.82
N ALA A 467 10.66 -21.02 27.87
CA ALA A 467 9.48 -20.32 27.42
C ALA A 467 9.37 -18.90 28.03
N ALA A 468 9.70 -18.76 29.33
CA ALA A 468 9.68 -17.46 30.01
C ALA A 468 10.72 -16.48 29.44
N GLU A 469 11.94 -16.94 29.10
CA GLU A 469 12.94 -16.09 28.42
C GLU A 469 12.47 -15.65 27.04
N VAL A 470 11.89 -16.56 26.26
CA VAL A 470 11.33 -16.25 24.93
C VAL A 470 10.24 -15.20 25.07
N VAL A 471 9.23 -15.43 25.88
CA VAL A 471 8.08 -14.52 26.03
C VAL A 471 8.52 -13.16 26.56
N SER A 472 9.46 -13.12 27.52
CA SER A 472 9.99 -11.85 28.02
C SER A 472 10.71 -11.01 26.97
N ALA A 473 11.25 -11.64 25.94
CA ALA A 473 11.98 -11.00 24.86
C ALA A 473 11.09 -10.60 23.68
N LEU A 474 9.95 -11.27 23.49
CA LEU A 474 9.06 -10.99 22.37
C LEU A 474 8.54 -9.55 22.39
N PRO A 475 8.35 -8.94 21.21
CA PRO A 475 7.60 -7.69 21.08
C PRO A 475 6.19 -7.80 21.63
N VAL A 476 5.59 -6.67 21.99
CA VAL A 476 4.21 -6.59 22.46
C VAL A 476 3.37 -5.89 21.43
N PRO A 477 2.12 -6.34 21.15
CA PRO A 477 1.18 -5.61 20.31
C PRO A 477 1.00 -4.16 20.78
N LEU A 478 1.00 -3.23 19.84
CA LEU A 478 0.65 -1.84 20.11
C LEU A 478 -0.87 -1.72 20.19
N ILE A 479 -1.35 -0.85 21.07
CA ILE A 479 -2.77 -0.58 21.27
C ILE A 479 -3.34 0.06 19.99
N ASP A 480 -4.47 -0.42 19.54
CA ASP A 480 -5.22 0.22 18.45
C ASP A 480 -5.80 1.54 18.91
N ARG A 481 -5.32 2.62 18.31
CA ARG A 481 -5.74 3.99 18.69
C ARG A 481 -7.20 4.30 18.36
N SER A 482 -7.82 3.51 17.50
CA SER A 482 -9.23 3.64 17.13
C SER A 482 -10.16 2.90 18.09
N ASP A 483 -9.63 2.02 18.94
CA ASP A 483 -10.41 1.29 19.94
C ASP A 483 -10.92 2.23 21.05
N SER A 484 -12.15 2.02 21.51
CA SER A 484 -12.78 2.84 22.56
C SER A 484 -12.00 2.82 23.88
N GLY A 485 -11.29 1.73 24.18
CA GLY A 485 -10.42 1.57 25.35
C GLY A 485 -9.02 2.18 25.22
N ALA A 486 -8.64 2.68 24.03
CA ALA A 486 -7.28 3.12 23.77
C ALA A 486 -6.81 4.26 24.69
N SER A 487 -7.68 5.23 25.00
CA SER A 487 -7.36 6.35 25.88
C SER A 487 -7.05 5.89 27.31
N MET A 488 -7.84 4.97 27.83
CA MET A 488 -7.64 4.36 29.14
C MET A 488 -6.32 3.57 29.21
N LEU A 489 -6.08 2.70 28.23
CA LEU A 489 -4.88 1.86 28.16
C LEU A 489 -3.60 2.67 27.96
N SER A 490 -3.67 3.80 27.22
CA SER A 490 -2.54 4.69 26.99
C SER A 490 -2.25 5.60 28.19
N GLY A 491 -3.25 5.95 28.98
CA GLY A 491 -3.16 6.85 30.12
C GLY A 491 -2.76 6.17 31.42
N SER A 492 -2.97 4.85 31.54
CA SER A 492 -2.59 4.08 32.71
C SER A 492 -1.09 3.77 32.66
N SER A 493 -0.30 4.52 33.39
CA SER A 493 1.05 4.09 33.77
C SER A 493 0.88 2.88 34.69
N TYR A 494 0.97 1.69 34.11
CA TYR A 494 0.92 0.43 34.85
C TYR A 494 2.12 0.34 35.80
N THR A 495 1.96 0.87 36.99
CA THR A 495 2.96 0.71 38.05
C THR A 495 2.90 -0.68 38.67
N GLU A 496 1.70 -1.27 38.75
CA GLU A 496 1.47 -2.57 39.35
C GLU A 496 0.49 -3.38 38.48
N PRO A 497 0.89 -4.59 37.97
CA PRO A 497 0.01 -5.41 37.11
C PRO A 497 -1.31 -5.82 37.79
N GLN A 498 -1.32 -5.91 39.11
CA GLN A 498 -2.51 -6.26 39.86
C GLN A 498 -3.56 -5.15 39.88
N GLU A 499 -3.14 -3.91 40.04
CA GLU A 499 -4.03 -2.74 39.94
C GLU A 499 -4.55 -2.57 38.49
N ALA A 500 -3.70 -2.84 37.51
CA ALA A 500 -4.08 -2.83 36.10
C ALA A 500 -5.18 -3.87 35.81
N LEU A 501 -5.02 -5.10 36.31
CA LEU A 501 -6.00 -6.17 36.14
C LEU A 501 -7.37 -5.80 36.71
N GLU A 502 -7.40 -5.25 37.94
CA GLU A 502 -8.63 -4.85 38.59
C GLU A 502 -9.31 -3.68 37.87
N THR A 503 -8.54 -2.67 37.45
CA THR A 503 -9.03 -1.52 36.71
C THR A 503 -9.64 -1.93 35.37
N LEU A 504 -8.97 -2.82 34.62
CA LEU A 504 -9.46 -3.32 33.33
C LEU A 504 -10.72 -4.17 33.48
N ARG A 505 -10.79 -5.00 34.54
CA ARG A 505 -12.02 -5.78 34.83
C ARG A 505 -13.20 -4.88 35.16
N GLN A 506 -13.00 -3.80 35.89
CA GLN A 506 -14.06 -2.81 36.18
C GLN A 506 -14.48 -2.08 34.90
N ALA A 507 -13.54 -1.72 34.03
CA ALA A 507 -13.81 -1.05 32.77
C ALA A 507 -14.71 -1.89 31.85
N MET A 508 -14.54 -3.21 31.82
CA MET A 508 -15.38 -4.11 31.00
C MET A 508 -16.87 -4.03 31.33
N HIS A 509 -17.24 -3.63 32.54
CA HIS A 509 -18.63 -3.45 32.95
C HIS A 509 -19.17 -2.05 32.71
N THR A 510 -18.36 -1.17 32.09
CA THR A 510 -18.72 0.23 31.83
C THR A 510 -19.24 0.37 30.39
N ASN A 511 -20.39 1.02 30.24
CA ASN A 511 -21.01 1.23 28.91
C ASN A 511 -20.11 1.99 27.92
N GLU A 512 -19.16 2.76 28.40
CA GLU A 512 -18.21 3.54 27.60
C GLU A 512 -17.31 2.64 26.74
N TYR A 513 -17.01 1.43 27.21
CA TYR A 513 -16.07 0.51 26.58
C TYR A 513 -16.73 -0.73 25.97
N VAL A 514 -18.04 -0.69 25.83
CA VAL A 514 -18.80 -1.76 25.12
C VAL A 514 -18.29 -1.85 23.69
N GLY A 515 -17.79 -3.02 23.30
CA GLY A 515 -17.21 -3.27 21.97
C GLY A 515 -15.71 -3.02 21.86
N SER A 516 -15.03 -2.58 22.94
CA SER A 516 -13.56 -2.56 22.97
C SER A 516 -12.99 -3.97 22.82
N ARG A 517 -12.02 -4.13 21.92
CA ARG A 517 -11.24 -5.36 21.77
C ARG A 517 -9.95 -5.31 22.60
N GLU A 518 -9.42 -4.11 22.80
CA GLU A 518 -8.16 -3.89 23.50
C GLU A 518 -8.28 -4.12 25.02
N ILE A 519 -9.42 -3.78 25.66
CA ILE A 519 -9.61 -3.98 27.11
C ILE A 519 -9.61 -5.45 27.51
N PRO A 520 -10.37 -6.37 26.86
CA PRO A 520 -10.28 -7.80 27.16
C PRO A 520 -8.89 -8.39 26.96
N LEU A 521 -8.17 -7.95 25.93
CA LEU A 521 -6.78 -8.36 25.68
C LEU A 521 -5.79 -7.74 26.67
N GLY A 522 -6.05 -6.55 27.16
CA GLY A 522 -5.33 -5.93 28.26
C GLY A 522 -5.45 -6.73 29.56
N VAL A 523 -6.63 -7.32 29.84
CA VAL A 523 -6.83 -8.26 30.96
C VAL A 523 -5.93 -9.49 30.80
N VAL A 524 -5.89 -10.09 29.60
CA VAL A 524 -4.98 -11.21 29.29
C VAL A 524 -3.53 -10.83 29.59
N ARG A 525 -3.09 -9.70 29.09
CA ARG A 525 -1.73 -9.21 29.29
C ARG A 525 -1.40 -9.03 30.76
N ALA A 526 -2.28 -8.39 31.53
CA ALA A 526 -2.09 -8.21 32.98
C ALA A 526 -2.03 -9.56 33.72
N MET A 527 -2.85 -10.56 33.32
CA MET A 527 -2.77 -11.92 33.88
C MET A 527 -1.43 -12.58 33.57
N LEU A 528 -0.92 -12.45 32.34
CA LEU A 528 0.38 -13.00 31.94
C LEU A 528 1.54 -12.33 32.70
N ASP A 529 1.49 -11.00 32.87
CA ASP A 529 2.47 -10.24 33.65
C ASP A 529 2.48 -10.65 35.14
N LEU A 530 1.35 -11.16 35.67
CA LEU A 530 1.21 -11.72 37.01
C LEU A 530 1.57 -13.22 37.10
N GLY A 531 1.90 -13.89 35.99
CA GLY A 531 2.15 -15.33 35.94
C GLY A 531 0.88 -16.19 36.02
N LEU A 532 -0.30 -15.62 35.87
CA LEU A 532 -1.60 -16.31 35.92
C LEU A 532 -1.93 -16.95 34.54
N THR A 533 -1.03 -17.79 34.03
CA THR A 533 -1.09 -18.32 32.66
C THR A 533 -2.31 -19.21 32.38
N THR A 534 -2.68 -20.04 33.36
CA THR A 534 -3.89 -20.90 33.21
C THR A 534 -5.17 -20.08 33.14
N GLN A 535 -5.30 -19.07 33.99
CA GLN A 535 -6.45 -18.17 33.99
C GLN A 535 -6.49 -17.33 32.71
N ALA A 536 -5.33 -16.93 32.20
CA ALA A 536 -5.25 -16.23 30.90
C ALA A 536 -5.77 -17.12 29.75
N ARG A 537 -5.44 -18.42 29.74
CA ARG A 537 -6.00 -19.38 28.76
C ARG A 537 -7.49 -19.54 28.87
N GLU A 538 -8.01 -19.71 30.09
CA GLU A 538 -9.45 -19.81 30.33
C GLU A 538 -10.17 -18.53 29.87
N TRP A 539 -9.57 -17.37 30.14
CA TRP A 539 -10.12 -16.10 29.70
C TRP A 539 -10.12 -15.96 28.17
N LEU A 540 -9.01 -16.29 27.52
CA LEU A 540 -8.93 -16.31 26.06
C LEU A 540 -9.99 -17.21 25.44
N HIS A 541 -10.23 -18.38 26.03
CA HIS A 541 -11.27 -19.28 25.55
C HIS A 541 -12.68 -18.65 25.58
N THR A 542 -12.96 -17.78 26.56
CA THR A 542 -14.24 -17.02 26.58
C THR A 542 -14.36 -15.97 25.49
N LEU A 543 -13.23 -15.53 24.92
CA LEU A 543 -13.19 -14.51 23.86
C LEU A 543 -13.12 -15.11 22.45
N GLU A 544 -12.99 -16.43 22.33
CA GLU A 544 -12.70 -17.08 21.05
C GLU A 544 -13.81 -16.86 20.02
N ASP A 545 -15.08 -16.96 20.43
CA ASP A 545 -16.23 -16.80 19.52
C ASP A 545 -16.25 -15.41 18.85
N ASP A 546 -15.86 -14.38 19.59
CA ASP A 546 -15.90 -12.99 19.13
C ASP A 546 -14.60 -12.53 18.47
N MET A 547 -13.46 -13.12 18.87
CA MET A 547 -12.13 -12.59 18.52
C MET A 547 -11.22 -13.56 17.77
N ALA A 548 -11.69 -14.77 17.41
CA ALA A 548 -10.86 -15.79 16.76
C ALA A 548 -10.14 -15.31 15.47
N ARG A 549 -10.66 -14.27 14.80
CA ARG A 549 -10.08 -13.66 13.60
C ARG A 549 -9.14 -12.48 13.89
N ASP A 550 -9.11 -12.00 15.15
CA ASP A 550 -8.23 -10.90 15.53
C ASP A 550 -6.79 -11.42 15.73
N TRP A 551 -5.84 -10.80 15.05
CA TRP A 551 -4.44 -11.21 15.15
C TRP A 551 -3.85 -11.00 16.56
N ARG A 552 -4.34 -10.01 17.35
CA ARG A 552 -3.92 -9.77 18.73
C ARG A 552 -4.37 -10.90 19.63
N PHE A 553 -5.61 -11.36 19.44
CA PHE A 553 -6.12 -12.56 20.13
C PHE A 553 -5.22 -13.77 19.84
N ARG A 554 -4.92 -14.03 18.57
CA ARG A 554 -4.03 -15.13 18.16
C ARG A 554 -2.63 -14.98 18.74
N TRP A 555 -2.11 -13.74 18.80
CA TRP A 555 -0.83 -13.46 19.41
C TRP A 555 -0.80 -13.83 20.89
N TYR A 556 -1.75 -13.34 21.68
CA TYR A 556 -1.82 -13.64 23.12
C TYR A 556 -2.13 -15.10 23.39
N SER A 557 -2.90 -15.78 22.56
CA SER A 557 -3.09 -17.24 22.62
C SER A 557 -1.78 -17.97 22.42
N GLY A 558 -0.98 -17.60 21.43
CA GLY A 558 0.34 -18.17 21.20
C GLY A 558 1.32 -17.93 22.35
N VAL A 559 1.34 -16.70 22.89
CA VAL A 559 2.16 -16.38 24.09
C VAL A 559 1.74 -17.22 25.30
N THR A 560 0.44 -17.36 25.52
CA THR A 560 -0.11 -18.16 26.64
C THR A 560 0.21 -19.63 26.47
N ALA A 561 0.04 -20.19 25.28
CA ALA A 561 0.39 -21.56 24.95
C ALA A 561 1.90 -21.84 25.16
N THR A 562 2.77 -20.88 24.73
CA THR A 562 4.21 -20.96 24.94
C THR A 562 4.55 -21.07 26.43
N LEU A 563 3.92 -20.25 27.31
CA LEU A 563 4.15 -20.28 28.76
C LEU A 563 3.57 -21.50 29.44
N LEU A 564 2.69 -22.23 28.79
CA LEU A 564 2.10 -23.49 29.28
C LEU A 564 2.79 -24.73 28.69
N ASP A 565 3.93 -24.53 28.01
CA ASP A 565 4.70 -25.56 27.32
C ASP A 565 3.93 -26.31 26.22
N ASP A 566 2.81 -25.71 25.74
CA ASP A 566 2.01 -26.21 24.61
C ASP A 566 2.53 -25.60 23.30
N TYR A 567 3.74 -26.01 22.91
CA TYR A 567 4.48 -25.39 21.79
C TYR A 567 3.83 -25.63 20.43
N ARG A 568 3.05 -26.70 20.26
CA ARG A 568 2.35 -26.96 18.99
C ARG A 568 1.19 -26.00 18.80
N ASP A 569 0.40 -25.80 19.84
CA ASP A 569 -0.67 -24.82 19.83
C ASP A 569 -0.12 -23.39 19.64
N ALA A 570 0.99 -23.07 20.31
CA ALA A 570 1.71 -21.81 20.10
C ALA A 570 2.15 -21.63 18.65
N GLN A 571 2.70 -22.68 18.01
CA GLN A 571 3.11 -22.66 16.61
C GLN A 571 1.93 -22.36 15.67
N ASP A 572 0.77 -23.00 15.91
CA ASP A 572 -0.44 -22.78 15.12
C ASP A 572 -0.93 -21.35 15.25
N HIS A 573 -0.98 -20.81 16.46
CA HIS A 573 -1.37 -19.42 16.71
C HIS A 573 -0.42 -18.41 16.08
N PHE A 574 0.89 -18.55 16.24
CA PHE A 574 1.86 -17.63 15.63
C PHE A 574 1.91 -17.77 14.09
N SER A 575 1.65 -18.96 13.55
CA SER A 575 1.49 -19.16 12.10
C SER A 575 0.28 -18.40 11.56
N ALA A 576 -0.84 -18.40 12.30
CA ALA A 576 -2.00 -17.61 11.95
C ALA A 576 -1.70 -16.11 11.99
N VAL A 577 -0.98 -15.62 13.01
CA VAL A 577 -0.54 -14.21 13.08
C VAL A 577 0.38 -13.87 11.90
N MET A 578 1.31 -14.75 11.55
CA MET A 578 2.20 -14.53 10.39
C MET A 578 1.46 -14.48 9.05
N PHE A 579 0.37 -15.23 8.92
CA PHE A 579 -0.50 -15.13 7.74
C PHE A 579 -1.26 -13.80 7.71
N LEU A 580 -1.80 -13.38 8.85
CA LEU A 580 -2.53 -12.11 8.97
C LEU A 580 -1.60 -10.89 8.86
N LEU A 581 -0.37 -10.98 9.30
CA LEU A 581 0.61 -9.89 9.34
C LEU A 581 1.93 -10.25 8.65
N PRO A 582 1.93 -10.49 7.34
CA PRO A 582 3.12 -10.94 6.61
C PRO A 582 4.29 -9.94 6.64
N GLY A 583 4.02 -8.64 6.82
CA GLY A 583 5.02 -7.58 6.91
C GLY A 583 5.66 -7.42 8.30
N GLU A 584 5.14 -8.10 9.34
CA GLU A 584 5.67 -7.96 10.69
C GLU A 584 6.79 -8.96 10.98
N ALA A 585 7.81 -8.49 11.71
CA ALA A 585 8.91 -9.33 12.14
C ALA A 585 8.57 -10.15 13.41
N ALA A 586 7.67 -9.63 14.26
CA ALA A 586 7.33 -10.23 15.54
C ALA A 586 6.81 -11.68 15.43
N PRO A 587 5.83 -12.01 14.56
CA PRO A 587 5.35 -13.38 14.43
C PRO A 587 6.41 -14.35 13.89
N LYS A 588 7.31 -13.87 13.05
CA LYS A 588 8.42 -14.68 12.52
C LYS A 588 9.42 -15.01 13.61
N LEU A 589 9.73 -14.03 14.47
CA LEU A 589 10.59 -14.22 15.64
C LEU A 589 9.96 -15.20 16.64
N ALA A 590 8.66 -15.04 16.93
CA ALA A 590 7.93 -15.91 17.84
C ALA A 590 7.90 -17.36 17.33
N LEU A 591 7.60 -17.56 16.04
CA LEU A 591 7.64 -18.88 15.40
C LEU A 591 9.01 -19.53 15.49
N ALA A 592 10.08 -18.81 15.13
CA ALA A 592 11.43 -19.34 15.21
C ALA A 592 11.81 -19.75 16.64
N ALA A 593 11.37 -18.97 17.64
CA ALA A 593 11.63 -19.29 19.04
C ALA A 593 10.84 -20.52 19.52
N VAL A 594 9.58 -20.65 19.11
CA VAL A 594 8.75 -21.82 19.45
C VAL A 594 9.24 -23.08 18.73
N ASP A 595 9.70 -22.97 17.47
CA ASP A 595 10.31 -24.08 16.76
C ASP A 595 11.57 -24.58 17.47
N GLU A 596 12.38 -23.69 18.06
CA GLU A 596 13.56 -24.05 18.87
C GLU A 596 13.15 -24.78 20.14
N LEU A 597 12.10 -24.29 20.84
CA LEU A 597 11.59 -24.97 22.05
C LEU A 597 11.04 -26.36 21.71
N LEU A 598 10.32 -26.51 20.58
CA LEU A 598 9.86 -27.81 20.11
C LEU A 598 11.00 -28.79 19.80
N LEU A 599 12.07 -28.29 19.21
CA LEU A 599 13.26 -29.12 18.92
C LEU A 599 13.96 -29.57 20.20
N GLU A 600 14.05 -28.71 21.22
CA GLU A 600 14.57 -29.08 22.54
C GLU A 600 13.69 -30.15 23.20
N GLU A 601 12.36 -29.97 23.20
CA GLU A 601 11.42 -30.96 23.76
C GLU A 601 11.57 -32.34 23.10
N GLN A 602 11.77 -32.37 21.78
CA GLN A 602 11.95 -33.61 21.03
C GLN A 602 13.35 -34.26 21.20
N GLY A 603 14.23 -33.67 22.03
CA GLY A 603 15.60 -34.16 22.23
C GLY A 603 16.53 -33.94 21.03
N HIS A 604 16.11 -33.10 20.06
CA HIS A 604 16.94 -32.71 18.93
C HIS A 604 17.82 -31.52 19.36
N ASN A 605 18.74 -31.79 20.27
CA ASN A 605 19.65 -30.74 20.73
C ASN A 605 20.50 -30.25 19.57
N HIS A 606 20.08 -29.13 19.05
CA HIS A 606 20.85 -28.11 18.33
C HIS A 606 21.69 -28.53 17.14
N LEU A 607 21.30 -27.99 16.01
CA LEU A 607 22.13 -27.69 14.84
C LEU A 607 23.56 -27.17 15.18
N SER A 608 23.80 -26.82 16.44
CA SER A 608 25.03 -26.24 16.91
C SER A 608 26.17 -27.23 17.18
N LEU A 609 25.89 -28.52 17.33
CA LEU A 609 26.88 -29.54 17.72
C LEU A 609 27.04 -30.68 16.73
N ILE A 610 26.28 -30.68 15.64
CA ILE A 610 26.44 -31.68 14.58
C ILE A 610 27.62 -31.26 13.70
N PRO A 611 28.73 -32.01 13.67
CA PRO A 611 29.80 -31.77 12.72
C PRO A 611 29.23 -31.75 11.32
N PRO A 612 29.77 -30.94 10.39
CA PRO A 612 29.27 -30.80 9.00
C PRO A 612 29.12 -32.13 8.27
N GLU A 613 29.90 -33.15 8.71
CA GLU A 613 29.88 -34.51 8.16
C GLU A 613 28.64 -35.31 8.60
N LEU A 614 28.12 -35.07 9.82
CA LEU A 614 26.91 -35.70 10.34
C LEU A 614 25.63 -34.99 9.91
N SER A 615 25.68 -33.69 9.61
CA SER A 615 24.52 -32.95 9.13
C SER A 615 24.04 -33.43 7.75
N ARG A 616 24.93 -34.10 7.00
CA ARG A 616 24.56 -34.75 5.73
C ARG A 616 23.83 -36.08 5.91
N ALA A 617 23.93 -36.70 7.09
CA ALA A 617 23.30 -37.98 7.40
C ALA A 617 21.90 -37.85 8.03
N THR A 618 21.56 -36.68 8.57
CA THR A 618 20.23 -36.40 9.12
C THR A 618 19.30 -35.82 8.06
N THR A 619 18.79 -36.68 7.20
CA THR A 619 17.71 -36.40 6.25
C THR A 619 16.36 -36.12 6.92
N GLY A 620 16.34 -35.73 8.18
CA GLY A 620 15.14 -35.53 8.99
C GLY A 620 15.04 -34.15 9.66
N ILE A 621 15.72 -33.12 9.13
CA ILE A 621 15.46 -31.76 9.61
C ILE A 621 14.02 -31.41 9.20
N PRO A 622 13.16 -30.99 10.16
CA PRO A 622 11.81 -30.55 9.81
C PRO A 622 11.86 -29.46 8.74
N THR A 623 11.04 -29.59 7.75
CA THR A 623 10.95 -28.66 6.62
C THR A 623 10.72 -27.21 7.04
N SER A 624 10.24 -26.96 8.26
CA SER A 624 10.07 -25.65 8.86
C SER A 624 11.38 -24.86 9.04
N LEU A 625 12.48 -25.54 9.41
CA LEU A 625 13.79 -24.89 9.58
C LEU A 625 14.57 -24.71 8.28
N SER A 626 14.36 -25.60 7.31
CA SER A 626 14.99 -25.46 5.99
C SER A 626 14.42 -24.30 5.16
N ASN A 627 13.26 -23.77 5.55
CA ASN A 627 12.58 -22.68 4.89
C ASN A 627 12.80 -21.30 5.56
N ILE A 628 13.48 -21.26 6.71
CA ILE A 628 13.91 -19.99 7.30
C ILE A 628 15.22 -19.60 6.62
N PRO A 629 15.27 -18.52 5.82
CA PRO A 629 16.52 -18.07 5.23
C PRO A 629 17.54 -17.81 6.35
N ASN A 630 18.78 -18.28 6.20
CA ASN A 630 19.89 -17.99 7.14
C ASN A 630 20.05 -16.48 7.43
N GLU A 631 19.57 -15.63 6.54
CA GLU A 631 19.53 -14.18 6.64
C GLU A 631 18.62 -13.68 7.78
N PHE A 632 17.65 -14.47 8.25
CA PHE A 632 16.81 -14.13 9.39
C PHE A 632 17.57 -14.12 10.72
N PHE A 633 18.63 -14.95 10.84
CA PHE A 633 19.50 -14.98 12.00
C PHE A 633 20.58 -13.88 11.96
N LEU A 634 20.79 -13.23 10.81
CA LEU A 634 21.75 -12.12 10.64
C LEU A 634 21.12 -10.74 10.89
N GLN A 635 19.80 -10.66 11.09
CA GLN A 635 19.10 -9.42 11.46
C GLN A 635 19.11 -9.13 12.97
N ARG A 636 20.18 -9.53 13.66
CA ARG A 636 20.40 -9.17 15.06
C ARG A 636 21.22 -7.90 15.20
#